data_659046568b742bd18d82bd4c42fb1665
#
_entry.id   659046568b742bd18d82bd4c42fb1665
#
_cell.length_a   1.000
_cell.length_b   1.000
_cell.length_c   1.000
_cell.angle_alpha   90.00
_cell.angle_beta   90.00
_cell.angle_gamma   90.00
#
_symmetry.space_group_name_H-M   'P 1'
#
loop_
_entity.id
_entity.type
_entity.pdbx_description
1 polymer ?
#
loop_
_entity_poly.entity_id
_entity_poly.type
_entity_poly.pdbx_seq_one_letter_code
_entity_poly.pdbx_strand_id
1 'polypeptide(L)'
;MAQRRKQNLIDREFKKSLRLFLKSPLKLGNQRPSRAIQITLLLGILFLPSPVVATAGKVPVKTAQLSQNTPSDSRSAAADRAFEEGLKLFQEKTPQSLSQAIQKWKEALQLYQAIGDRAKQADTLSGIGSVYGILGDKQNSLEAYNQALSLYQAVNDKVAVADTLNSIGLTNADLGKFKPALESYNQALTLYGEAKDAGGEAYTLNNLGVVYDALSEYQQALDAYNRALPLWREAGEKGVQATTLNNIGVIYDALGQSQPALDAYTQALAIYREVNDKSGIPLTLNNIGLVYANSGKYDLALDYYKQALPLWQEVGNRRRQATTLNNIGFVYANTEQLPKALESYNQALPLWREAADRRGEASTLNNIGFVYASSSDHTQALNYYNQALPLRRALSDRPKEALTLYRLAQSQRQLGNLNQAKTEIEAAIEIIEDLRTKVDSQDLRTSFFASKQDYYEFYIDLLMQLHKTNPNQGYDAAALQVSERARARSLLEILTQAGAEIRQGVDPQLLERESSLQQQLATLEERRVQMLAGQHKKEQTGAINTQISTLLAEYRQVQSEIRAKSPRYAALTQPQPLTLSEIQTQVLDENTVLLEYSLGTDRSYLWAVTPTSISSYELPGREEIEDAARNFRDAVTVPSMRIRRQKTVESAAALSQIILAPVADQLADKRLLIVSDGALQYIPFAALPVNKNVAKAGTSQASELVPLVVKHELVNLPSASTIGILRREIAGRNAASKTLAVLADPVFAKNDERVKNVSLTEPVKGEKAAQEFEFNLKRLPFTKEEAEEILKLVPASQKTRAFGFAASRDIATSPELSEYRMVHFATHGILNSMKPELSGLVLSMVDKQGKPQDGFLRLSEIFNLNLPAELVVLSACETGLGQQIRGEGLVGLTRGFMYAGAARVVVSLWSVDDAATSDLMVNFYQGMLKKGLAPAAALRAAQIEMWQKQEWEAPFYWAGFTVQGEWR
;
A
#
# COMPACT_ATOMS: atom_id res chain seq x y z
N MET A 1 36.26 24.26 -23.90
CA MET A 1 37.29 23.34 -23.34
C MET A 1 37.33 23.30 -21.81
N ALA A 2 37.00 24.34 -21.08
CA ALA A 2 37.03 24.35 -19.60
C ALA A 2 35.91 23.49 -18.94
N GLN A 3 34.71 23.44 -19.52
CA GLN A 3 33.60 22.61 -19.01
C GLN A 3 33.84 21.12 -19.20
N ARG A 4 34.47 20.69 -20.30
CA ARG A 4 34.84 19.27 -20.49
C ARG A 4 35.96 18.77 -19.56
N ARG A 5 36.85 19.69 -19.07
CA ARG A 5 37.84 19.33 -18.05
C ARG A 5 37.25 19.17 -16.65
N LYS A 6 36.21 19.94 -16.32
CA LYS A 6 35.51 19.81 -15.03
C LYS A 6 34.70 18.51 -14.95
N GLN A 7 34.03 18.12 -16.03
CA GLN A 7 33.24 16.87 -16.10
C GLN A 7 34.14 15.64 -15.98
N ASN A 8 35.31 15.65 -16.66
CA ASN A 8 36.28 14.54 -16.57
C ASN A 8 36.97 14.43 -15.21
N LEU A 9 37.01 15.51 -14.42
CA LEU A 9 37.55 15.47 -13.05
C LEU A 9 36.54 14.82 -12.08
N ILE A 10 35.25 15.15 -12.23
CA ILE A 10 34.17 14.59 -11.39
C ILE A 10 34.01 13.10 -11.66
N ASP A 11 34.05 12.66 -12.92
CA ASP A 11 33.99 11.24 -13.27
C ASP A 11 35.20 10.44 -12.80
N ARG A 12 36.36 11.09 -12.68
CA ARG A 12 37.59 10.45 -12.19
C ARG A 12 37.55 10.25 -10.66
N GLU A 13 37.06 11.23 -9.94
CA GLU A 13 36.88 11.15 -8.46
C GLU A 13 35.76 10.17 -8.10
N PHE A 14 34.66 10.14 -8.85
CA PHE A 14 33.59 9.18 -8.64
C PHE A 14 34.02 7.73 -8.87
N LYS A 15 34.79 7.47 -9.94
CA LYS A 15 35.38 6.13 -10.21
C LYS A 15 36.45 5.73 -9.19
N LYS A 16 37.12 6.68 -8.56
CA LYS A 16 38.13 6.42 -7.50
C LYS A 16 37.44 6.07 -6.18
N SER A 17 36.36 6.76 -5.82
CA SER A 17 35.52 6.47 -4.65
C SER A 17 34.84 5.09 -4.78
N LEU A 18 34.33 4.74 -5.95
CA LEU A 18 33.69 3.44 -6.21
C LEU A 18 34.72 2.27 -6.14
N ARG A 19 35.98 2.49 -6.56
CA ARG A 19 37.06 1.48 -6.44
C ARG A 19 37.60 1.31 -5.01
N LEU A 20 37.48 2.32 -4.16
CA LEU A 20 37.82 2.23 -2.73
C LEU A 20 36.73 1.50 -1.94
N PHE A 21 35.46 1.64 -2.32
CA PHE A 21 34.33 0.94 -1.70
C PHE A 21 34.34 -0.57 -2.03
N LEU A 22 34.86 -0.98 -3.20
CA LEU A 22 34.88 -2.37 -3.64
C LEU A 22 36.15 -3.15 -3.25
N LYS A 23 37.08 -2.55 -2.52
CA LYS A 23 38.39 -3.19 -2.16
C LYS A 23 38.64 -3.39 -0.67
N SER A 24 37.68 -3.16 0.22
CA SER A 24 37.82 -3.48 1.64
C SER A 24 37.04 -4.76 1.96
N PRO A 25 37.69 -5.89 2.20
CA PRO A 25 37.02 -7.04 2.79
C PRO A 25 36.82 -6.73 4.28
N LEU A 26 35.62 -6.29 4.64
CA LEU A 26 35.19 -6.26 6.03
C LEU A 26 35.11 -7.71 6.54
N LYS A 27 36.09 -8.09 7.36
CA LYS A 27 35.96 -9.25 8.23
C LYS A 27 34.84 -8.99 9.22
N LEU A 28 33.64 -9.43 8.90
CA LEU A 28 32.54 -9.53 9.86
C LEU A 28 32.89 -10.69 10.82
N GLY A 29 33.34 -10.31 12.01
CA GLY A 29 33.35 -11.19 13.16
C GLY A 29 31.91 -11.56 13.51
N ASN A 30 31.71 -12.80 13.99
CA ASN A 30 30.47 -13.35 14.51
C ASN A 30 29.85 -12.44 15.58
N GLN A 31 29.08 -11.45 15.19
CA GLN A 31 28.13 -10.77 16.04
C GLN A 31 26.75 -10.89 15.36
N ARG A 32 25.81 -11.46 16.11
CA ARG A 32 24.41 -11.58 15.71
C ARG A 32 23.90 -10.21 15.28
N PRO A 33 23.18 -10.09 14.14
CA PRO A 33 22.57 -8.82 13.77
C PRO A 33 21.61 -8.40 14.88
N SER A 34 21.79 -7.19 15.39
CA SER A 34 20.98 -6.65 16.46
C SER A 34 19.52 -6.55 16.01
N ARG A 35 18.58 -6.86 16.92
CA ARG A 35 17.12 -6.75 16.76
C ARG A 35 16.62 -5.37 16.32
N ALA A 36 17.51 -4.41 16.07
CA ALA A 36 17.22 -3.01 15.73
C ALA A 36 16.50 -2.82 14.36
N ILE A 37 16.68 -3.72 13.40
CA ILE A 37 16.14 -3.54 12.04
C ILE A 37 14.63 -3.77 11.97
N GLN A 38 14.04 -4.56 12.86
CA GLN A 38 12.59 -4.83 12.87
C GLN A 38 11.75 -3.74 13.55
N ILE A 39 12.38 -2.83 14.31
CA ILE A 39 11.67 -1.80 15.11
C ILE A 39 11.31 -0.58 14.27
N THR A 40 12.01 -0.32 13.19
CA THR A 40 11.89 0.92 12.39
C THR A 40 10.59 1.02 11.60
N LEU A 41 9.98 -0.10 11.22
CA LEU A 41 8.74 -0.12 10.42
C LEU A 41 7.44 0.04 11.24
N LEU A 42 7.47 -0.20 12.54
CA LEU A 42 6.24 -0.20 13.38
C LEU A 42 5.95 1.13 14.09
N LEU A 43 6.89 2.08 14.11
CA LEU A 43 6.77 3.31 14.90
C LEU A 43 6.61 4.59 14.06
N GLY A 44 6.77 4.52 12.73
CA GLY A 44 6.62 5.67 11.82
C GLY A 44 5.20 6.28 11.77
N ILE A 45 4.20 5.63 12.35
CA ILE A 45 2.80 6.11 12.35
C ILE A 45 2.42 6.81 13.66
N LEU A 46 3.35 6.98 14.60
CA LEU A 46 3.01 7.36 15.99
C LEU A 46 2.88 8.85 16.26
N PHE A 47 3.35 9.71 15.37
CA PHE A 47 3.25 11.16 15.55
C PHE A 47 2.86 11.83 14.23
N LEU A 48 1.58 11.77 13.87
CA LEU A 48 1.02 12.88 13.12
C LEU A 48 1.25 14.11 14.02
N PRO A 49 1.95 15.14 13.54
CA PRO A 49 1.94 16.41 14.24
C PRO A 49 0.45 16.75 14.40
N SER A 50 0.01 16.99 15.62
CA SER A 50 -1.31 17.57 15.83
C SER A 50 -1.40 18.74 14.86
N PRO A 51 -2.50 18.89 14.09
CA PRO A 51 -2.62 19.99 13.18
C PRO A 51 -2.17 21.24 13.92
N VAL A 52 -1.27 22.01 13.31
CA VAL A 52 -0.86 23.30 13.86
C VAL A 52 -2.17 24.01 14.11
N VAL A 53 -2.42 24.36 15.35
CA VAL A 53 -3.61 25.13 15.70
C VAL A 53 -3.60 26.30 14.73
N ALA A 54 -4.56 26.30 13.81
CA ALA A 54 -4.81 27.47 12.98
C ALA A 54 -4.92 28.60 13.98
N THR A 55 -3.98 29.55 13.89
CA THR A 55 -4.02 30.72 14.77
C THR A 55 -5.43 31.27 14.65
N ALA A 56 -6.14 31.30 15.77
CA ALA A 56 -7.50 31.79 15.79
C ALA A 56 -7.54 33.09 14.96
N GLY A 57 -8.31 33.07 13.87
CA GLY A 57 -8.35 34.16 12.94
C GLY A 57 -8.51 35.47 13.70
N LYS A 58 -7.84 36.49 13.24
CA LYS A 58 -8.14 37.86 13.71
C LYS A 58 -9.65 37.96 13.61
N VAL A 59 -10.34 38.06 14.75
CA VAL A 59 -11.73 38.50 14.73
C VAL A 59 -11.69 39.83 14.00
N PRO A 60 -12.35 40.03 12.86
CA PRO A 60 -12.32 41.32 12.17
C PRO A 60 -13.12 42.28 13.00
N VAL A 61 -12.50 42.85 14.03
CA VAL A 61 -13.05 43.95 14.74
C VAL A 61 -12.62 45.18 13.95
N LYS A 62 -13.41 45.56 12.97
CA LYS A 62 -13.33 46.89 12.42
C LYS A 62 -13.53 47.90 13.55
N THR A 63 -12.43 48.52 13.99
CA THR A 63 -12.55 49.74 14.81
C THR A 63 -13.32 50.75 13.97
N ALA A 64 -14.60 50.90 14.24
CA ALA A 64 -15.41 51.94 13.66
C ALA A 64 -14.83 53.27 14.07
N GLN A 65 -14.28 54.03 13.13
CA GLN A 65 -14.03 55.44 13.31
C GLN A 65 -15.40 56.13 13.53
N LEU A 66 -15.61 56.58 14.77
CA LEU A 66 -16.77 57.38 15.15
C LEU A 66 -16.84 58.61 14.25
N SER A 67 -17.75 58.62 13.29
CA SER A 67 -18.19 59.85 12.65
C SER A 67 -19.09 60.61 13.67
N GLN A 68 -18.58 61.71 14.18
CA GLN A 68 -19.34 62.66 14.95
C GLN A 68 -20.43 63.28 14.09
N ASN A 69 -21.70 63.11 14.55
CA ASN A 69 -22.88 63.94 14.31
C ASN A 69 -24.13 63.19 13.84
N THR A 70 -24.77 62.46 14.77
CA THR A 70 -26.26 62.35 14.86
C THR A 70 -26.63 61.97 16.32
N PRO A 71 -27.76 62.37 16.89
CA PRO A 71 -28.12 61.94 18.25
C PRO A 71 -28.29 60.42 18.25
N SER A 72 -27.34 59.72 18.82
CA SER A 72 -27.38 58.28 18.94
C SER A 72 -28.53 57.91 19.86
N ASP A 73 -29.46 57.13 19.35
CA ASP A 73 -30.48 56.45 20.15
C ASP A 73 -29.81 55.82 21.38
N SER A 74 -30.30 56.10 22.55
CA SER A 74 -29.74 55.64 23.82
C SER A 74 -29.57 54.11 23.87
N ARG A 75 -30.35 53.39 23.05
CA ARG A 75 -30.27 51.92 22.86
C ARG A 75 -29.04 51.53 22.04
N SER A 76 -28.66 52.25 20.98
CA SER A 76 -27.47 52.02 20.20
C SER A 76 -26.21 52.13 21.05
N ALA A 77 -26.15 53.22 21.85
CA ALA A 77 -25.03 53.40 22.79
C ALA A 77 -24.96 52.35 23.91
N ALA A 78 -26.10 51.76 24.32
CA ALA A 78 -26.14 50.67 25.27
C ALA A 78 -25.67 49.35 24.63
N ALA A 79 -26.07 49.09 23.39
CA ALA A 79 -25.64 47.93 22.63
C ALA A 79 -24.11 47.95 22.38
N ASP A 80 -23.56 49.12 21.94
CA ASP A 80 -22.14 49.31 21.73
C ASP A 80 -21.31 49.11 23.01
N ARG A 81 -21.82 49.60 24.15
CA ARG A 81 -21.16 49.34 25.45
C ARG A 81 -21.15 47.87 25.83
N ALA A 82 -22.25 47.18 25.68
CA ALA A 82 -22.32 45.74 26.00
C ALA A 82 -21.39 44.94 25.08
N PHE A 83 -21.28 45.31 23.80
CA PHE A 83 -20.37 44.71 22.85
C PHE A 83 -18.89 44.91 23.23
N GLU A 84 -18.51 46.15 23.59
CA GLU A 84 -17.16 46.50 24.01
C GLU A 84 -16.77 45.82 25.35
N GLU A 85 -17.72 45.72 26.30
CA GLU A 85 -17.50 44.95 27.53
C GLU A 85 -17.22 43.47 27.21
N GLY A 86 -17.99 42.86 26.30
CA GLY A 86 -17.74 41.51 25.79
C GLY A 86 -16.37 41.38 25.16
N LEU A 87 -15.95 42.37 24.36
CA LEU A 87 -14.62 42.37 23.72
C LEU A 87 -13.48 42.42 24.75
N LYS A 88 -13.60 43.22 25.79
CA LYS A 88 -12.61 43.29 26.88
C LYS A 88 -12.50 41.94 27.59
N LEU A 89 -13.62 41.30 27.92
CA LEU A 89 -13.65 39.99 28.54
C LEU A 89 -13.04 38.90 27.64
N PHE A 90 -13.29 38.97 26.33
CA PHE A 90 -12.69 38.10 25.34
C PHE A 90 -11.17 38.21 25.29
N GLN A 91 -10.62 39.42 25.46
CA GLN A 91 -9.15 39.66 25.46
C GLN A 91 -8.43 39.03 26.66
N GLU A 92 -9.12 38.79 27.77
CA GLU A 92 -8.53 38.13 28.98
C GLU A 92 -8.29 36.64 28.78
N LYS A 93 -8.96 35.99 27.85
CA LYS A 93 -8.78 34.59 27.43
C LYS A 93 -8.88 33.53 28.53
N THR A 94 -9.48 33.83 29.68
CA THR A 94 -9.77 32.84 30.73
C THR A 94 -11.12 32.15 30.46
N PRO A 95 -11.32 30.87 30.80
CA PRO A 95 -12.60 30.22 30.62
C PRO A 95 -13.78 30.97 31.25
N GLN A 96 -13.54 31.63 32.40
CA GLN A 96 -14.52 32.41 33.07
C GLN A 96 -14.84 33.72 32.32
N SER A 97 -13.79 34.48 31.90
CA SER A 97 -14.01 35.72 31.14
C SER A 97 -14.64 35.45 29.76
N LEU A 98 -14.26 34.34 29.11
CA LEU A 98 -14.89 33.92 27.86
C LEU A 98 -16.37 33.62 28.02
N SER A 99 -16.78 32.92 29.08
CA SER A 99 -18.20 32.68 29.40
C SER A 99 -18.96 33.99 29.68
N GLN A 100 -18.33 34.93 30.36
CA GLN A 100 -18.90 36.26 30.60
C GLN A 100 -18.99 37.09 29.32
N ALA A 101 -18.03 36.98 28.41
CA ALA A 101 -18.06 37.60 27.08
C ALA A 101 -19.29 37.19 26.29
N ILE A 102 -19.62 35.86 26.28
CA ILE A 102 -20.87 35.38 25.66
C ILE A 102 -22.12 36.06 26.25
N GLN A 103 -22.18 36.22 27.55
CA GLN A 103 -23.33 36.84 28.19
C GLN A 103 -23.48 38.32 27.77
N LYS A 104 -22.37 39.06 27.76
CA LYS A 104 -22.36 40.46 27.31
C LYS A 104 -22.69 40.60 25.82
N TRP A 105 -22.22 39.72 24.99
CA TRP A 105 -22.55 39.74 23.58
C TRP A 105 -24.00 39.27 23.31
N LYS A 106 -24.59 38.40 24.09
CA LYS A 106 -26.03 38.12 24.03
C LYS A 106 -26.89 39.32 24.41
N GLU A 107 -26.47 40.13 25.43
CA GLU A 107 -27.10 41.39 25.78
C GLU A 107 -27.00 42.40 24.61
N ALA A 108 -25.82 42.55 24.03
CA ALA A 108 -25.59 43.40 22.85
C ALA A 108 -26.44 42.95 21.67
N LEU A 109 -26.53 41.65 21.41
CA LEU A 109 -27.30 41.07 20.27
C LEU A 109 -28.79 41.44 20.40
N GLN A 110 -29.38 41.29 21.60
CA GLN A 110 -30.78 41.66 21.81
C GLN A 110 -31.03 43.14 21.53
N LEU A 111 -30.11 44.00 21.93
CA LEU A 111 -30.21 45.44 21.69
C LEU A 111 -30.05 45.77 20.22
N TYR A 112 -29.11 45.19 19.50
CA TYR A 112 -28.93 45.34 18.06
C TYR A 112 -30.11 44.78 17.25
N GLN A 113 -30.75 43.71 17.73
CA GLN A 113 -32.02 43.21 17.16
C GLN A 113 -33.15 44.22 17.31
N ALA A 114 -33.28 44.85 18.49
CA ALA A 114 -34.31 45.83 18.76
C ALA A 114 -34.18 47.13 17.95
N ILE A 115 -32.96 47.50 17.52
CA ILE A 115 -32.70 48.66 16.65
C ILE A 115 -32.59 48.30 15.15
N GLY A 116 -32.62 46.98 14.83
CA GLY A 116 -32.57 46.49 13.44
C GLY A 116 -31.20 46.56 12.77
N ASP A 117 -30.10 46.73 13.54
CA ASP A 117 -28.75 46.79 13.00
C ASP A 117 -28.22 45.38 12.67
N ARG A 118 -28.48 44.92 11.44
CA ARG A 118 -28.13 43.57 11.00
C ARG A 118 -26.61 43.33 10.93
N ALA A 119 -25.81 44.35 10.59
CA ALA A 119 -24.37 44.23 10.52
C ALA A 119 -23.76 43.95 11.89
N LYS A 120 -24.13 44.76 12.91
CA LYS A 120 -23.66 44.55 14.29
C LYS A 120 -24.23 43.31 14.94
N GLN A 121 -25.43 42.85 14.56
CA GLN A 121 -25.95 41.55 14.95
C GLN A 121 -25.04 40.42 14.44
N ALA A 122 -24.61 40.49 13.17
CA ALA A 122 -23.74 39.50 12.58
C ALA A 122 -22.34 39.50 13.23
N ASP A 123 -21.74 40.68 13.47
CA ASP A 123 -20.47 40.83 14.18
C ASP A 123 -20.51 40.17 15.56
N THR A 124 -21.61 40.44 16.29
CA THR A 124 -21.84 39.90 17.66
C THR A 124 -21.98 38.37 17.65
N LEU A 125 -22.73 37.82 16.69
CA LEU A 125 -22.91 36.39 16.54
C LEU A 125 -21.59 35.70 16.12
N SER A 126 -20.80 36.34 15.25
CA SER A 126 -19.48 35.84 14.88
C SER A 126 -18.54 35.78 16.09
N GLY A 127 -18.56 36.81 16.92
CA GLY A 127 -17.84 36.82 18.21
C GLY A 127 -18.26 35.69 19.14
N ILE A 128 -19.58 35.50 19.31
CA ILE A 128 -20.15 34.39 20.13
C ILE A 128 -19.71 33.04 19.58
N GLY A 129 -19.79 32.84 18.25
CA GLY A 129 -19.32 31.62 17.56
C GLY A 129 -17.84 31.33 17.82
N SER A 130 -17.00 32.36 17.76
CA SER A 130 -15.57 32.25 18.07
C SER A 130 -15.31 31.80 19.50
N VAL A 131 -16.02 32.36 20.49
CA VAL A 131 -15.86 31.97 21.88
C VAL A 131 -16.35 30.55 22.14
N TYR A 132 -17.47 30.13 21.57
CA TYR A 132 -17.92 28.74 21.66
C TYR A 132 -16.87 27.79 21.04
N GLY A 133 -16.28 28.19 19.91
CA GLY A 133 -15.20 27.43 19.28
C GLY A 133 -13.99 27.26 20.19
N ILE A 134 -13.55 28.30 20.88
CA ILE A 134 -12.44 28.30 21.85
C ILE A 134 -12.78 27.44 23.08
N LEU A 135 -14.01 27.51 23.58
CA LEU A 135 -14.46 26.69 24.71
C LEU A 135 -14.72 25.22 24.36
N GLY A 136 -14.60 24.86 23.08
CA GLY A 136 -14.77 23.48 22.58
C GLY A 136 -16.23 23.12 22.26
N ASP A 137 -17.16 24.04 22.43
CA ASP A 137 -18.57 23.84 22.08
C ASP A 137 -18.80 24.10 20.58
N LYS A 138 -18.36 23.13 19.77
CA LYS A 138 -18.34 23.25 18.31
C LYS A 138 -19.73 23.33 17.69
N GLN A 139 -20.76 22.77 18.37
CA GLN A 139 -22.12 22.79 17.84
C GLN A 139 -22.72 24.19 17.96
N ASN A 140 -22.65 24.81 19.15
CA ASN A 140 -23.10 26.17 19.34
C ASN A 140 -22.27 27.19 18.54
N SER A 141 -20.98 26.90 18.32
CA SER A 141 -20.13 27.70 17.42
C SER A 141 -20.67 27.72 15.98
N LEU A 142 -20.99 26.53 15.41
CA LEU A 142 -21.58 26.44 14.07
C LEU A 142 -22.92 27.14 13.96
N GLU A 143 -23.75 27.00 14.96
CA GLU A 143 -25.07 27.64 14.98
C GLU A 143 -24.94 29.20 14.94
N ALA A 144 -24.09 29.76 15.79
CA ALA A 144 -23.82 31.18 15.82
C ALA A 144 -23.23 31.70 14.48
N TYR A 145 -22.25 30.98 13.91
CA TYR A 145 -21.69 31.36 12.60
C TYR A 145 -22.72 31.27 11.47
N ASN A 146 -23.59 30.26 11.43
CA ASN A 146 -24.62 30.16 10.40
C ASN A 146 -25.65 31.32 10.49
N GLN A 147 -26.00 31.75 11.73
CA GLN A 147 -26.83 32.92 11.92
C GLN A 147 -26.10 34.20 11.45
N ALA A 148 -24.83 34.36 11.79
CA ALA A 148 -24.01 35.47 11.32
C ALA A 148 -23.91 35.53 9.80
N LEU A 149 -23.65 34.35 9.17
CA LEU A 149 -23.58 34.20 7.72
C LEU A 149 -24.81 34.73 7.01
N SER A 150 -25.99 34.33 7.49
CA SER A 150 -27.28 34.78 6.91
C SER A 150 -27.46 36.31 7.01
N LEU A 151 -27.00 36.89 8.10
CA LEU A 151 -27.09 38.35 8.28
C LEU A 151 -26.07 39.09 7.40
N TYR A 152 -24.83 38.63 7.29
CA TYR A 152 -23.82 39.22 6.40
C TYR A 152 -24.25 39.12 4.94
N GLN A 153 -24.84 38.01 4.53
CA GLN A 153 -25.43 37.88 3.19
C GLN A 153 -26.56 38.89 2.97
N ALA A 154 -27.43 39.11 3.98
CA ALA A 154 -28.50 40.08 3.87
C ALA A 154 -28.05 41.56 3.79
N VAL A 155 -26.84 41.88 4.31
CA VAL A 155 -26.22 43.20 4.19
C VAL A 155 -25.21 43.28 3.04
N ASN A 156 -25.03 42.19 2.27
CA ASN A 156 -24.15 42.08 1.12
C ASN A 156 -22.67 42.40 1.41
N ASP A 157 -22.19 42.05 2.62
CA ASP A 157 -20.77 42.15 2.99
C ASP A 157 -20.04 40.87 2.60
N LYS A 158 -19.49 40.87 1.38
CA LYS A 158 -18.81 39.68 0.80
C LYS A 158 -17.60 39.22 1.59
N VAL A 159 -16.82 40.13 2.19
CA VAL A 159 -15.63 39.80 2.97
C VAL A 159 -16.04 39.15 4.29
N ALA A 160 -17.02 39.71 4.99
CA ALA A 160 -17.52 39.13 6.23
C ALA A 160 -18.21 37.77 6.00
N VAL A 161 -18.87 37.58 4.84
CA VAL A 161 -19.38 36.28 4.40
C VAL A 161 -18.22 35.26 4.24
N ALA A 162 -17.12 35.64 3.58
CA ALA A 162 -15.95 34.80 3.38
C ALA A 162 -15.26 34.43 4.70
N ASP A 163 -15.07 35.42 5.61
CA ASP A 163 -14.51 35.20 6.97
C ASP A 163 -15.35 34.23 7.77
N THR A 164 -16.68 34.36 7.68
CA THR A 164 -17.63 33.48 8.39
C THR A 164 -17.61 32.08 7.81
N LEU A 165 -17.61 31.91 6.48
CA LEU A 165 -17.47 30.62 5.81
C LEU A 165 -16.15 29.95 6.17
N ASN A 166 -15.07 30.70 6.27
CA ASN A 166 -13.78 30.17 6.70
C ASN A 166 -13.84 29.66 8.16
N SER A 167 -14.52 30.39 9.04
CA SER A 167 -14.74 29.98 10.44
C SER A 167 -15.64 28.73 10.56
N ILE A 168 -16.67 28.63 9.71
CA ILE A 168 -17.52 27.43 9.60
C ILE A 168 -16.68 26.25 9.09
N GLY A 169 -15.84 26.48 8.08
CA GLY A 169 -14.91 25.47 7.54
C GLY A 169 -13.99 24.92 8.63
N LEU A 170 -13.35 25.80 9.39
CA LEU A 170 -12.48 25.43 10.51
C LEU A 170 -13.22 24.62 11.58
N THR A 171 -14.42 25.07 11.96
CA THR A 171 -15.22 24.36 12.97
C THR A 171 -15.66 22.97 12.49
N ASN A 172 -16.02 22.83 11.21
CA ASN A 172 -16.33 21.53 10.60
C ASN A 172 -15.09 20.62 10.53
N ALA A 173 -13.92 21.17 10.18
CA ALA A 173 -12.66 20.43 10.17
C ALA A 173 -12.31 19.90 11.57
N ASP A 174 -12.47 20.72 12.62
CA ASP A 174 -12.28 20.33 14.01
C ASP A 174 -13.24 19.20 14.45
N LEU A 175 -14.44 19.14 13.86
CA LEU A 175 -15.41 18.06 14.07
C LEU A 175 -15.13 16.82 13.22
N GLY A 176 -14.09 16.80 12.40
CA GLY A 176 -13.80 15.75 11.43
C GLY A 176 -14.76 15.69 10.23
N LYS A 177 -15.60 16.71 10.06
CA LYS A 177 -16.52 16.84 8.92
C LYS A 177 -15.81 17.50 7.75
N PHE A 178 -14.86 16.78 7.13
CA PHE A 178 -13.95 17.36 6.14
C PHE A 178 -14.65 17.83 4.85
N LYS A 179 -15.67 17.11 4.37
CA LYS A 179 -16.40 17.52 3.16
C LYS A 179 -17.12 18.87 3.35
N PRO A 180 -17.93 19.11 4.39
CA PRO A 180 -18.47 20.43 4.67
C PRO A 180 -17.41 21.52 4.88
N ALA A 181 -16.24 21.16 5.45
CA ALA A 181 -15.15 22.11 5.61
C ALA A 181 -14.59 22.58 4.24
N LEU A 182 -14.33 21.63 3.34
CA LEU A 182 -13.85 21.93 1.97
C LEU A 182 -14.85 22.77 1.18
N GLU A 183 -16.15 22.46 1.28
CA GLU A 183 -17.21 23.25 0.64
C GLU A 183 -17.22 24.70 1.13
N SER A 184 -17.12 24.90 2.46
CA SER A 184 -17.09 26.25 3.05
C SER A 184 -15.84 27.03 2.65
N TYR A 185 -14.66 26.38 2.67
CA TYR A 185 -13.41 27.02 2.26
C TYR A 185 -13.38 27.39 0.76
N ASN A 186 -13.91 26.56 -0.12
CA ASN A 186 -13.96 26.85 -1.54
C ASN A 186 -14.88 28.03 -1.85
N GLN A 187 -16.02 28.15 -1.14
CA GLN A 187 -16.88 29.32 -1.23
C GLN A 187 -16.18 30.58 -0.72
N ALA A 188 -15.49 30.52 0.41
CA ALA A 188 -14.72 31.62 0.97
C ALA A 188 -13.64 32.08 -0.01
N LEU A 189 -12.91 31.13 -0.61
CA LEU A 189 -11.83 31.39 -1.58
C LEU A 189 -12.34 32.16 -2.80
N THR A 190 -13.51 31.81 -3.32
CA THR A 190 -14.14 32.51 -4.44
C THR A 190 -14.45 33.97 -4.06
N LEU A 191 -15.01 34.18 -2.87
CA LEU A 191 -15.36 35.53 -2.41
C LEU A 191 -14.16 36.39 -2.12
N TYR A 192 -13.09 35.88 -1.54
CA TYR A 192 -11.82 36.60 -1.34
C TYR A 192 -11.19 36.98 -2.69
N GLY A 193 -11.21 36.06 -3.68
CA GLY A 193 -10.74 36.35 -5.03
C GLY A 193 -11.53 37.49 -5.68
N GLU A 194 -12.87 37.53 -5.56
CA GLU A 194 -13.71 38.62 -6.02
C GLU A 194 -13.42 39.93 -5.28
N ALA A 195 -13.16 39.87 -3.98
CA ALA A 195 -12.82 41.02 -3.13
C ALA A 195 -11.36 41.49 -3.33
N LYS A 196 -10.53 40.71 -3.99
CA LYS A 196 -9.07 40.91 -4.11
C LYS A 196 -8.38 40.98 -2.75
N ASP A 197 -8.86 40.17 -1.79
CA ASP A 197 -8.27 40.01 -0.47
C ASP A 197 -7.25 38.88 -0.48
N ALA A 198 -6.01 39.20 -0.79
CA ALA A 198 -4.91 38.23 -0.84
C ALA A 198 -4.62 37.57 0.53
N GLY A 199 -4.87 38.28 1.63
CA GLY A 199 -4.69 37.76 3.00
C GLY A 199 -5.73 36.69 3.34
N GLY A 200 -7.01 36.97 3.06
CA GLY A 200 -8.10 36.03 3.22
C GLY A 200 -7.94 34.80 2.31
N GLU A 201 -7.52 35.01 1.04
CA GLU A 201 -7.21 33.92 0.12
C GLU A 201 -6.10 33.02 0.65
N ALA A 202 -4.98 33.58 1.08
CA ALA A 202 -3.84 32.84 1.61
C ALA A 202 -4.18 32.05 2.87
N TYR A 203 -4.98 32.66 3.78
CA TYR A 203 -5.42 32.00 5.00
C TYR A 203 -6.32 30.78 4.68
N THR A 204 -7.27 30.95 3.76
CA THR A 204 -8.17 29.88 3.33
C THR A 204 -7.42 28.75 2.63
N LEU A 205 -6.46 29.08 1.75
CA LEU A 205 -5.58 28.08 1.11
C LEU A 205 -4.77 27.28 2.12
N ASN A 206 -4.24 27.94 3.17
CA ASN A 206 -3.54 27.23 4.25
C ASN A 206 -4.46 26.25 4.99
N ASN A 207 -5.69 26.66 5.29
CA ASN A 207 -6.68 25.80 5.94
C ASN A 207 -7.12 24.63 5.04
N LEU A 208 -7.27 24.86 3.74
CA LEU A 208 -7.49 23.80 2.75
C LEU A 208 -6.35 22.79 2.78
N GLY A 209 -5.09 23.27 2.80
CA GLY A 209 -3.91 22.42 2.92
C GLY A 209 -3.95 21.53 4.16
N VAL A 210 -4.37 22.06 5.32
CA VAL A 210 -4.51 21.29 6.57
C VAL A 210 -5.58 20.20 6.44
N VAL A 211 -6.72 20.49 5.80
CA VAL A 211 -7.78 19.50 5.59
C VAL A 211 -7.36 18.42 4.60
N TYR A 212 -6.67 18.79 3.51
CA TYR A 212 -6.12 17.83 2.57
C TYR A 212 -5.05 16.92 3.20
N ASP A 213 -4.20 17.47 4.10
CA ASP A 213 -3.26 16.67 4.90
C ASP A 213 -4.01 15.65 5.78
N ALA A 214 -5.05 16.10 6.49
CA ALA A 214 -5.88 15.22 7.32
C ALA A 214 -6.58 14.09 6.52
N LEU A 215 -6.87 14.35 5.24
CA LEU A 215 -7.40 13.36 4.29
C LEU A 215 -6.29 12.51 3.63
N SER A 216 -5.02 12.78 3.93
CA SER A 216 -3.85 12.18 3.25
C SER A 216 -3.80 12.49 1.73
N GLU A 217 -4.45 13.55 1.30
CA GLU A 217 -4.44 14.07 -0.06
C GLU A 217 -3.24 15.02 -0.26
N TYR A 218 -2.05 14.47 -0.08
CA TYR A 218 -0.80 15.22 0.07
C TYR A 218 -0.48 16.14 -1.11
N GLN A 219 -0.82 15.76 -2.34
CA GLN A 219 -0.58 16.60 -3.50
C GLN A 219 -1.45 17.87 -3.46
N GLN A 220 -2.74 17.73 -3.13
CA GLN A 220 -3.65 18.87 -2.99
C GLN A 220 -3.24 19.77 -1.82
N ALA A 221 -2.73 19.18 -0.73
CA ALA A 221 -2.17 19.94 0.39
C ALA A 221 -0.97 20.79 -0.06
N LEU A 222 0.00 20.20 -0.79
CA LEU A 222 1.15 20.91 -1.33
C LEU A 222 0.73 22.02 -2.31
N ASP A 223 -0.23 21.74 -3.20
CA ASP A 223 -0.73 22.73 -4.16
C ASP A 223 -1.36 23.93 -3.44
N ALA A 224 -2.18 23.69 -2.42
CA ALA A 224 -2.79 24.72 -1.60
C ALA A 224 -1.74 25.57 -0.85
N TYR A 225 -0.79 24.95 -0.17
CA TYR A 225 0.29 25.63 0.52
C TYR A 225 1.21 26.43 -0.41
N ASN A 226 1.55 25.87 -1.57
CA ASN A 226 2.39 26.56 -2.57
C ASN A 226 1.68 27.76 -3.19
N ARG A 227 0.36 27.75 -3.31
CA ARG A 227 -0.42 28.93 -3.71
C ARG A 227 -0.50 29.98 -2.59
N ALA A 228 -0.57 29.56 -1.32
CA ALA A 228 -0.60 30.50 -0.19
C ALA A 228 0.73 31.24 0.02
N LEU A 229 1.90 30.60 -0.22
CA LEU A 229 3.22 31.18 0.04
C LEU A 229 3.50 32.52 -0.64
N PRO A 230 3.27 32.71 -1.96
CA PRO A 230 3.50 33.99 -2.58
C PRO A 230 2.60 35.11 -2.03
N LEU A 231 1.35 34.77 -1.69
CA LEU A 231 0.40 35.73 -1.10
C LEU A 231 0.86 36.17 0.31
N TRP A 232 1.38 35.27 1.12
CA TRP A 232 1.98 35.63 2.43
C TRP A 232 3.22 36.52 2.30
N ARG A 233 4.05 36.27 1.25
CA ARG A 233 5.22 37.14 0.98
C ARG A 233 4.79 38.57 0.58
N GLU A 234 3.78 38.67 -0.28
CA GLU A 234 3.22 39.95 -0.70
C GLU A 234 2.59 40.73 0.46
N ALA A 235 1.87 40.00 1.33
CA ALA A 235 1.27 40.56 2.55
C ALA A 235 2.29 40.90 3.65
N GLY A 236 3.55 40.47 3.53
CA GLY A 236 4.60 40.67 4.56
C GLY A 236 4.40 39.86 5.85
N GLU A 237 3.51 38.87 5.85
CA GLU A 237 3.11 38.07 7.01
C GLU A 237 4.11 36.91 7.24
N LYS A 238 5.33 37.25 7.66
CA LYS A 238 6.44 36.31 7.82
C LYS A 238 6.14 35.12 8.75
N GLY A 239 5.43 35.34 9.86
CA GLY A 239 5.08 34.27 10.80
C GLY A 239 4.21 33.18 10.18
N VAL A 240 3.19 33.58 9.41
CA VAL A 240 2.30 32.62 8.73
C VAL A 240 3.00 31.97 7.54
N GLN A 241 3.86 32.71 6.82
CA GLN A 241 4.73 32.14 5.80
C GLN A 241 5.59 31.00 6.38
N ALA A 242 6.20 31.19 7.56
CA ALA A 242 6.98 30.14 8.23
C ALA A 242 6.11 28.94 8.62
N THR A 243 4.88 29.18 9.09
CA THR A 243 3.91 28.11 9.41
C THR A 243 3.57 27.30 8.15
N THR A 244 3.30 27.96 7.04
CA THR A 244 3.01 27.28 5.76
C THR A 244 4.21 26.44 5.28
N LEU A 245 5.43 26.96 5.37
CA LEU A 245 6.65 26.21 5.06
C LEU A 245 6.85 25.01 5.99
N ASN A 246 6.56 25.16 7.28
CA ASN A 246 6.61 24.05 8.25
C ASN A 246 5.58 22.95 7.86
N ASN A 247 4.37 23.35 7.46
CA ASN A 247 3.34 22.39 7.01
C ASN A 247 3.76 21.67 5.71
N ILE A 248 4.37 22.36 4.77
CA ILE A 248 4.97 21.75 3.56
C ILE A 248 6.02 20.71 3.97
N GLY A 249 6.86 21.04 4.96
CA GLY A 249 7.84 20.08 5.50
C GLY A 249 7.18 18.83 6.07
N VAL A 250 6.05 18.98 6.79
CA VAL A 250 5.27 17.85 7.32
C VAL A 250 4.78 16.94 6.20
N ILE A 251 4.26 17.51 5.11
CA ILE A 251 3.79 16.71 3.96
C ILE A 251 4.94 15.95 3.29
N TYR A 252 6.09 16.61 3.08
CA TYR A 252 7.24 15.92 2.49
C TYR A 252 7.78 14.79 3.39
N ASP A 253 7.77 14.97 4.74
CA ASP A 253 8.13 13.92 5.68
C ASP A 253 7.14 12.74 5.62
N ALA A 254 5.84 13.03 5.55
CA ALA A 254 4.80 12.01 5.38
C ALA A 254 4.94 11.23 4.06
N LEU A 255 5.42 11.87 2.99
CA LEU A 255 5.75 11.26 1.70
C LEU A 255 7.10 10.51 1.71
N GLY A 256 7.83 10.49 2.83
CA GLY A 256 9.17 9.90 2.95
C GLY A 256 10.27 10.68 2.21
N GLN A 257 10.00 11.90 1.79
CA GLN A 257 10.93 12.78 1.07
C GLN A 257 11.74 13.62 2.05
N SER A 258 12.69 13.00 2.73
CA SER A 258 13.44 13.61 3.85
C SER A 258 14.17 14.90 3.47
N GLN A 259 14.80 15.00 2.28
CA GLN A 259 15.55 16.21 1.92
C GLN A 259 14.63 17.40 1.64
N PRO A 260 13.56 17.31 0.82
CA PRO A 260 12.57 18.38 0.68
C PRO A 260 11.94 18.81 2.01
N ALA A 261 11.68 17.87 2.92
CA ALA A 261 11.18 18.18 4.27
C ALA A 261 12.17 19.04 5.07
N LEU A 262 13.44 18.63 5.11
CA LEU A 262 14.51 19.40 5.78
C LEU A 262 14.71 20.79 5.18
N ASP A 263 14.63 20.92 3.85
CA ASP A 263 14.76 22.21 3.16
C ASP A 263 13.60 23.16 3.54
N ALA A 264 12.37 22.67 3.59
CA ALA A 264 11.20 23.44 3.99
C ALA A 264 11.26 23.85 5.48
N TYR A 265 11.61 22.91 6.36
CA TYR A 265 11.79 23.21 7.79
C TYR A 265 12.94 24.19 8.06
N THR A 266 14.05 24.10 7.33
CA THR A 266 15.18 25.02 7.49
C THR A 266 14.78 26.44 7.11
N GLN A 267 14.01 26.63 6.03
CA GLN A 267 13.47 27.92 5.64
C GLN A 267 12.47 28.44 6.69
N ALA A 268 11.57 27.58 7.20
CA ALA A 268 10.64 27.96 8.25
C ALA A 268 11.38 28.41 9.52
N LEU A 269 12.39 27.65 9.95
CA LEU A 269 13.19 27.93 11.13
C LEU A 269 13.93 29.26 11.04
N ALA A 270 14.47 29.58 9.86
CA ALA A 270 15.14 30.87 9.62
C ALA A 270 14.18 32.02 9.81
N ILE A 271 12.96 31.94 9.25
CA ILE A 271 11.94 32.97 9.38
C ILE A 271 11.41 33.06 10.81
N TYR A 272 11.15 31.94 11.49
CA TYR A 272 10.72 31.94 12.91
C TYR A 272 11.77 32.60 13.83
N ARG A 273 13.07 32.38 13.56
CA ARG A 273 14.15 33.06 14.29
C ARG A 273 14.17 34.56 14.00
N GLU A 274 13.95 34.97 12.74
CA GLU A 274 13.89 36.39 12.38
C GLU A 274 12.74 37.11 13.09
N VAL A 275 11.55 36.48 13.17
CA VAL A 275 10.38 37.08 13.84
C VAL A 275 10.33 36.78 15.35
N ASN A 276 11.34 36.08 15.89
CA ASN A 276 11.44 35.67 17.30
C ASN A 276 10.19 34.89 17.79
N ASP A 277 9.67 33.99 16.94
CA ASP A 277 8.54 33.14 17.33
C ASP A 277 8.99 32.03 18.29
N LYS A 278 8.75 32.23 19.58
CA LYS A 278 9.13 31.30 20.65
C LYS A 278 8.47 29.93 20.56
N SER A 279 7.38 29.78 19.83
CA SER A 279 6.64 28.52 19.62
C SER A 279 7.04 27.83 18.30
N GLY A 280 7.21 28.60 17.23
CA GLY A 280 7.59 28.08 15.91
C GLY A 280 9.01 27.51 15.88
N ILE A 281 9.95 28.16 16.57
CA ILE A 281 11.35 27.69 16.64
C ILE A 281 11.44 26.25 17.20
N PRO A 282 10.98 25.94 18.42
CA PRO A 282 11.12 24.60 18.97
C PRO A 282 10.22 23.56 18.27
N LEU A 283 9.09 23.98 17.71
CA LEU A 283 8.27 23.10 16.88
C LEU A 283 9.05 22.58 15.66
N THR A 284 9.66 23.51 14.92
CA THR A 284 10.40 23.17 13.72
C THR A 284 11.68 22.39 14.05
N LEU A 285 12.39 22.72 15.13
CA LEU A 285 13.53 21.93 15.61
C LEU A 285 13.13 20.48 15.93
N ASN A 286 11.96 20.30 16.59
CA ASN A 286 11.45 18.96 16.87
C ASN A 286 11.09 18.19 15.59
N ASN A 287 10.51 18.84 14.59
CA ASN A 287 10.17 18.21 13.31
C ASN A 287 11.44 17.81 12.52
N ILE A 288 12.47 18.67 12.48
CA ILE A 288 13.78 18.33 11.90
C ILE A 288 14.39 17.12 12.63
N GLY A 289 14.33 17.10 13.96
CA GLY A 289 14.79 15.98 14.77
C GLY A 289 14.05 14.68 14.40
N LEU A 290 12.75 14.76 14.15
CA LEU A 290 11.93 13.60 13.74
C LEU A 290 12.35 13.04 12.36
N VAL A 291 12.58 13.91 11.37
CA VAL A 291 13.10 13.48 10.05
C VAL A 291 14.43 12.75 10.17
N TYR A 292 15.34 13.27 11.01
CA TYR A 292 16.62 12.60 11.26
C TYR A 292 16.44 11.27 12.01
N ALA A 293 15.53 11.19 12.97
CA ALA A 293 15.23 9.94 13.69
C ALA A 293 14.64 8.88 12.75
N ASN A 294 13.70 9.26 11.89
CA ASN A 294 13.09 8.38 10.88
C ASN A 294 14.14 7.89 9.86
N SER A 295 15.16 8.72 9.59
CA SER A 295 16.27 8.37 8.68
C SER A 295 17.40 7.58 9.37
N GLY A 296 17.24 7.17 10.63
CA GLY A 296 18.26 6.47 11.44
C GLY A 296 19.44 7.32 11.86
N LYS A 297 19.41 8.64 11.64
CA LYS A 297 20.47 9.58 12.03
C LYS A 297 20.25 10.07 13.47
N TYR A 298 20.34 9.15 14.41
CA TYR A 298 19.93 9.34 15.80
C TYR A 298 20.71 10.44 16.56
N ASP A 299 22.01 10.60 16.30
CA ASP A 299 22.80 11.65 16.95
C ASP A 299 22.30 13.04 16.55
N LEU A 300 22.03 13.26 15.25
CA LEU A 300 21.48 14.53 14.77
C LEU A 300 20.08 14.77 15.35
N ALA A 301 19.24 13.72 15.41
CA ALA A 301 17.91 13.84 16.01
C ALA A 301 17.99 14.32 17.47
N LEU A 302 18.88 13.72 18.28
CA LEU A 302 19.09 14.13 19.66
C LEU A 302 19.56 15.56 19.78
N ASP A 303 20.45 16.02 18.91
CA ASP A 303 20.94 17.41 18.92
C ASP A 303 19.79 18.41 18.69
N TYR A 304 18.91 18.15 17.74
CA TYR A 304 17.75 19.00 17.48
C TYR A 304 16.72 18.94 18.61
N TYR A 305 16.44 17.77 19.18
CA TYR A 305 15.53 17.64 20.32
C TYR A 305 16.06 18.34 21.57
N LYS A 306 17.38 18.25 21.85
CA LYS A 306 18.04 18.96 22.98
C LYS A 306 17.98 20.47 22.81
N GLN A 307 17.96 20.99 21.58
CA GLN A 307 17.75 22.42 21.34
C GLN A 307 16.28 22.81 21.53
N ALA A 308 15.31 21.95 21.13
CA ALA A 308 13.89 22.23 21.25
C ALA A 308 13.39 22.20 22.71
N LEU A 309 13.89 21.26 23.51
CA LEU A 309 13.39 20.98 24.87
C LEU A 309 13.41 22.20 25.82
N PRO A 310 14.55 22.92 26.01
CA PRO A 310 14.58 24.08 26.86
C PRO A 310 13.68 25.23 26.39
N LEU A 311 13.50 25.37 25.08
CA LEU A 311 12.61 26.40 24.53
C LEU A 311 11.14 26.09 24.86
N TRP A 312 10.75 24.82 24.82
CA TRP A 312 9.41 24.41 25.28
C TRP A 312 9.21 24.62 26.78
N GLN A 313 10.28 24.48 27.59
CA GLN A 313 10.25 24.79 29.03
C GLN A 313 10.04 26.29 29.26
N GLU A 314 10.76 27.14 28.52
CA GLU A 314 10.61 28.61 28.59
C GLU A 314 9.19 29.06 28.20
N VAL A 315 8.61 28.47 27.14
CA VAL A 315 7.22 28.75 26.71
C VAL A 315 6.18 28.20 27.70
N GLY A 316 6.56 27.24 28.55
CA GLY A 316 5.64 26.58 29.49
C GLY A 316 4.69 25.59 28.82
N ASN A 317 4.94 25.15 27.59
CA ASN A 317 4.08 24.20 26.87
C ASN A 317 4.40 22.75 27.26
N ARG A 318 3.74 22.30 28.37
CA ARG A 318 3.91 20.96 28.95
C ARG A 318 3.72 19.83 27.92
N ARG A 319 2.71 19.95 27.08
CA ARG A 319 2.40 18.95 26.06
C ARG A 319 3.54 18.79 25.05
N ARG A 320 4.08 19.89 24.52
CA ARG A 320 5.19 19.88 23.56
C ARG A 320 6.51 19.44 24.21
N GLN A 321 6.74 19.85 25.47
CA GLN A 321 7.85 19.35 26.26
C GLN A 321 7.81 17.82 26.39
N ALA A 322 6.65 17.26 26.75
CA ALA A 322 6.45 15.82 26.87
C ALA A 322 6.63 15.09 25.52
N THR A 323 6.15 15.68 24.41
CA THR A 323 6.38 15.14 23.05
C THR A 323 7.88 15.03 22.76
N THR A 324 8.66 16.09 23.00
CA THR A 324 10.09 16.11 22.73
C THR A 324 10.85 15.10 23.61
N LEU A 325 10.51 15.01 24.90
CA LEU A 325 11.08 14.00 25.81
C LEU A 325 10.76 12.57 25.35
N ASN A 326 9.52 12.33 24.87
CA ASN A 326 9.14 11.03 24.35
C ASN A 326 9.92 10.68 23.06
N ASN A 327 10.17 11.64 22.18
CA ASN A 327 11.01 11.46 21.00
C ASN A 327 12.49 11.19 21.38
N ILE A 328 13.03 11.87 22.37
CA ILE A 328 14.36 11.59 22.93
C ILE A 328 14.41 10.16 23.48
N GLY A 329 13.41 9.76 24.27
CA GLY A 329 13.28 8.39 24.78
C GLY A 329 13.23 7.35 23.69
N PHE A 330 12.50 7.63 22.60
CA PHE A 330 12.44 6.78 21.42
C PHE A 330 13.82 6.59 20.78
N VAL A 331 14.58 7.66 20.58
CA VAL A 331 15.92 7.57 20.01
C VAL A 331 16.85 6.75 20.93
N TYR A 332 16.82 6.99 22.25
CA TYR A 332 17.62 6.20 23.18
C TYR A 332 17.21 4.72 23.19
N ALA A 333 15.92 4.40 23.06
CA ALA A 333 15.47 3.01 22.98
C ALA A 333 15.99 2.31 21.70
N ASN A 334 15.98 3.01 20.56
CA ASN A 334 16.50 2.47 19.29
C ASN A 334 18.02 2.37 19.21
N THR A 335 18.73 3.10 20.06
CA THR A 335 20.20 3.02 20.20
C THR A 335 20.62 2.15 21.39
N GLU A 336 19.72 1.31 21.90
CA GLU A 336 19.94 0.38 23.02
C GLU A 336 20.38 1.05 24.34
N GLN A 337 20.23 2.37 24.45
CA GLN A 337 20.49 3.12 25.69
C GLN A 337 19.26 3.09 26.61
N LEU A 338 18.81 1.88 26.96
CA LEU A 338 17.53 1.64 27.65
C LEU A 338 17.34 2.43 28.96
N PRO A 339 18.36 2.63 29.82
CA PRO A 339 18.22 3.46 31.04
C PRO A 339 17.88 4.93 30.73
N LYS A 340 18.51 5.53 29.70
CA LYS A 340 18.21 6.90 29.27
C LYS A 340 16.85 7.04 28.61
N ALA A 341 16.41 5.99 27.90
CA ALA A 341 15.06 5.94 27.36
C ALA A 341 14.01 5.98 28.47
N LEU A 342 14.18 5.16 29.53
CA LEU A 342 13.31 5.16 30.70
C LEU A 342 13.31 6.51 31.42
N GLU A 343 14.48 7.12 31.59
CA GLU A 343 14.59 8.45 32.20
C GLU A 343 13.79 9.48 31.43
N SER A 344 13.94 9.53 30.11
CA SER A 344 13.22 10.46 29.23
C SER A 344 11.70 10.24 29.27
N TYR A 345 11.24 9.01 29.23
CA TYR A 345 9.83 8.65 29.31
C TYR A 345 9.24 8.96 30.69
N ASN A 346 9.97 8.70 31.77
CA ASN A 346 9.54 9.02 33.13
C ASN A 346 9.45 10.53 33.37
N GLN A 347 10.26 11.34 32.68
CA GLN A 347 10.11 12.81 32.67
C GLN A 347 8.90 13.25 31.83
N ALA A 348 8.57 12.57 30.73
CA ALA A 348 7.43 12.89 29.88
C ALA A 348 6.08 12.57 30.55
N LEU A 349 5.97 11.46 31.27
CA LEU A 349 4.74 10.93 31.81
C LEU A 349 3.96 11.90 32.72
N PRO A 350 4.57 12.55 33.73
CA PRO A 350 3.88 13.55 34.56
C PRO A 350 3.42 14.77 33.73
N LEU A 351 4.19 15.20 32.76
CA LEU A 351 3.82 16.33 31.90
C LEU A 351 2.58 16.03 31.03
N TRP A 352 2.42 14.80 30.58
CA TRP A 352 1.19 14.38 29.90
C TRP A 352 -0.03 14.40 30.83
N ARG A 353 0.16 13.98 32.08
CA ARG A 353 -0.89 14.02 33.11
C ARG A 353 -1.28 15.45 33.47
N GLU A 354 -0.29 16.34 33.67
CA GLU A 354 -0.52 17.77 33.86
C GLU A 354 -1.25 18.43 32.69
N ALA A 355 -0.92 18.04 31.46
CA ALA A 355 -1.58 18.49 30.24
C ALA A 355 -2.95 17.83 29.97
N ALA A 356 -3.38 16.90 30.84
CA ALA A 356 -4.57 16.06 30.65
C ALA A 356 -4.61 15.32 29.29
N ASP A 357 -3.44 15.05 28.68
CA ASP A 357 -3.31 14.36 27.39
C ASP A 357 -3.23 12.84 27.59
N ARG A 358 -4.37 12.18 27.71
CA ARG A 358 -4.46 10.73 27.88
C ARG A 358 -3.86 9.95 26.72
N ARG A 359 -3.83 10.51 25.50
CA ARG A 359 -3.25 9.86 24.32
C ARG A 359 -1.72 9.82 24.42
N GLY A 360 -1.10 10.93 24.81
CA GLY A 360 0.34 11.01 25.08
C GLY A 360 0.75 10.11 26.25
N GLU A 361 -0.02 10.13 27.34
CA GLU A 361 0.17 9.25 28.50
C GLU A 361 0.18 7.77 28.10
N ALA A 362 -0.86 7.30 27.38
CA ALA A 362 -0.96 5.90 26.94
C ALA A 362 0.21 5.51 26.01
N SER A 363 0.67 6.43 25.15
CA SER A 363 1.81 6.17 24.26
C SER A 363 3.09 6.00 25.05
N THR A 364 3.35 6.89 26.00
CA THR A 364 4.55 6.85 26.85
C THR A 364 4.56 5.61 27.75
N LEU A 365 3.42 5.25 28.37
CA LEU A 365 3.29 4.02 29.14
C LEU A 365 3.62 2.77 28.29
N ASN A 366 3.10 2.72 27.07
CA ASN A 366 3.38 1.61 26.16
C ASN A 366 4.86 1.58 25.72
N ASN A 367 5.52 2.72 25.59
CA ASN A 367 6.94 2.80 25.26
C ASN A 367 7.81 2.39 26.45
N ILE A 368 7.45 2.77 27.68
CA ILE A 368 8.10 2.28 28.90
C ILE A 368 7.99 0.75 28.99
N GLY A 369 6.79 0.20 28.79
CA GLY A 369 6.57 -1.23 28.74
C GLY A 369 7.44 -1.93 27.70
N PHE A 370 7.61 -1.32 26.52
CA PHE A 370 8.48 -1.84 25.46
C PHE A 370 9.97 -1.86 25.91
N VAL A 371 10.45 -0.82 26.58
CA VAL A 371 11.84 -0.78 27.10
C VAL A 371 12.07 -1.87 28.13
N TYR A 372 11.12 -2.09 29.05
CA TYR A 372 11.22 -3.19 30.01
C TYR A 372 11.20 -4.56 29.33
N ALA A 373 10.34 -4.76 28.33
CA ALA A 373 10.32 -5.98 27.56
C ALA A 373 11.64 -6.21 26.82
N SER A 374 12.25 -5.18 26.26
CA SER A 374 13.57 -5.23 25.60
C SER A 374 14.70 -5.52 26.59
N SER A 375 14.52 -5.19 27.88
CA SER A 375 15.44 -5.55 28.98
C SER A 375 15.11 -6.92 29.59
N SER A 376 14.21 -7.70 28.98
CA SER A 376 13.71 -8.99 29.48
C SER A 376 12.94 -8.92 30.81
N ASP A 377 12.58 -7.75 31.31
CA ASP A 377 11.68 -7.58 32.45
C ASP A 377 10.21 -7.54 31.99
N HIS A 378 9.75 -8.70 31.58
CA HIS A 378 8.38 -8.86 31.08
C HIS A 378 7.31 -8.59 32.15
N THR A 379 7.64 -8.75 33.43
CA THR A 379 6.71 -8.44 34.53
C THR A 379 6.41 -6.96 34.61
N GLN A 380 7.46 -6.11 34.58
CA GLN A 380 7.27 -4.65 34.50
C GLN A 380 6.63 -4.23 33.19
N ALA A 381 7.02 -4.86 32.08
CA ALA A 381 6.39 -4.58 30.78
C ALA A 381 4.87 -4.75 30.84
N LEU A 382 4.39 -5.88 31.40
CA LEU A 382 2.95 -6.13 31.60
C LEU A 382 2.28 -5.07 32.46
N ASN A 383 2.93 -4.63 33.54
CA ASN A 383 2.39 -3.58 34.41
C ASN A 383 2.10 -2.29 33.63
N TYR A 384 3.04 -1.84 32.80
CA TYR A 384 2.87 -0.63 31.99
C TYR A 384 1.88 -0.79 30.83
N TYR A 385 1.88 -1.93 30.15
CA TYR A 385 0.90 -2.19 29.09
C TYR A 385 -0.53 -2.26 29.64
N ASN A 386 -0.73 -2.85 30.83
CA ASN A 386 -2.01 -2.90 31.51
C ASN A 386 -2.52 -1.52 31.97
N GLN A 387 -1.62 -0.55 32.19
CA GLN A 387 -2.00 0.84 32.42
C GLN A 387 -2.36 1.56 31.11
N ALA A 388 -1.67 1.24 30.00
CA ALA A 388 -1.91 1.88 28.71
C ALA A 388 -3.23 1.41 28.05
N LEU A 389 -3.58 0.12 28.18
CA LEU A 389 -4.71 -0.50 27.49
C LEU A 389 -6.07 0.17 27.80
N PRO A 390 -6.46 0.42 29.07
CA PRO A 390 -7.75 1.08 29.37
C PRO A 390 -7.80 2.51 28.81
N LEU A 391 -6.68 3.23 28.78
CA LEU A 391 -6.62 4.57 28.17
C LEU A 391 -6.87 4.50 26.66
N ARG A 392 -6.29 3.50 25.94
CA ARG A 392 -6.54 3.28 24.51
C ARG A 392 -8.01 2.98 24.24
N ARG A 393 -8.63 2.11 25.06
CA ARG A 393 -10.05 1.76 24.96
C ARG A 393 -10.95 2.98 25.18
N ALA A 394 -10.68 3.77 26.22
CA ALA A 394 -11.44 4.99 26.51
C ALA A 394 -11.34 6.04 25.38
N LEU A 395 -10.22 6.06 24.64
CA LEU A 395 -10.00 6.94 23.50
C LEU A 395 -10.52 6.38 22.17
N SER A 396 -11.06 5.15 22.18
CA SER A 396 -11.40 4.40 20.95
C SER A 396 -10.23 4.29 19.95
N ASP A 397 -8.98 4.30 20.46
CA ASP A 397 -7.76 4.23 19.65
C ASP A 397 -7.47 2.76 19.28
N ARG A 398 -8.36 2.20 18.44
CA ARG A 398 -8.37 0.79 18.07
C ARG A 398 -7.02 0.29 17.49
N PRO A 399 -6.32 1.04 16.58
CA PRO A 399 -5.03 0.56 16.06
C PRO A 399 -3.96 0.39 17.15
N LYS A 400 -3.92 1.33 18.11
CA LYS A 400 -2.94 1.28 19.20
C LYS A 400 -3.38 0.36 20.34
N GLU A 401 -4.68 0.12 20.50
CA GLU A 401 -5.20 -0.95 21.35
C GLU A 401 -4.68 -2.32 20.87
N ALA A 402 -4.83 -2.63 19.57
CA ALA A 402 -4.30 -3.86 18.99
C ALA A 402 -2.77 -4.01 19.20
N LEU A 403 -2.01 -2.93 19.02
CA LEU A 403 -0.56 -2.94 19.28
C LEU A 403 -0.25 -3.23 20.76
N THR A 404 -0.99 -2.66 21.69
CA THR A 404 -0.76 -2.89 23.13
C THR A 404 -1.10 -4.34 23.50
N LEU A 405 -2.20 -4.90 22.97
CA LEU A 405 -2.58 -6.31 23.13
C LEU A 405 -1.51 -7.25 22.56
N TYR A 406 -0.98 -6.96 21.38
CA TYR A 406 0.11 -7.73 20.79
C TYR A 406 1.36 -7.75 21.68
N ARG A 407 1.75 -6.60 22.25
CA ARG A 407 2.89 -6.50 23.18
C ARG A 407 2.63 -7.21 24.49
N LEU A 408 1.40 -7.17 24.99
CA LEU A 408 0.96 -7.98 26.14
C LEU A 408 1.15 -9.48 25.82
N ALA A 409 0.64 -9.94 24.68
CA ALA A 409 0.78 -11.33 24.26
C ALA A 409 2.25 -11.77 24.17
N GLN A 410 3.12 -10.93 23.60
CA GLN A 410 4.56 -11.19 23.53
C GLN A 410 5.17 -11.35 24.93
N SER A 411 4.86 -10.46 25.87
CA SER A 411 5.37 -10.51 27.23
C SER A 411 4.82 -11.68 28.02
N GLN A 412 3.52 -12.00 27.87
CA GLN A 412 2.91 -13.19 28.49
C GLN A 412 3.56 -14.50 28.01
N ARG A 413 3.83 -14.58 26.70
CA ARG A 413 4.52 -15.74 26.11
C ARG A 413 5.92 -15.93 26.71
N GLN A 414 6.69 -14.86 26.88
CA GLN A 414 8.03 -14.92 27.47
C GLN A 414 8.02 -15.35 28.94
N LEU A 415 6.94 -15.08 29.64
CA LEU A 415 6.70 -15.55 31.02
C LEU A 415 6.12 -16.98 31.08
N GLY A 416 5.89 -17.64 29.93
CA GLY A 416 5.30 -18.98 29.87
C GLY A 416 3.76 -19.01 29.97
N ASN A 417 3.10 -17.88 30.06
CA ASN A 417 1.64 -17.77 30.18
C ASN A 417 0.95 -17.92 28.80
N LEU A 418 1.14 -19.06 28.13
CA LEU A 418 0.77 -19.25 26.71
C LEU A 418 -0.72 -19.05 26.44
N ASN A 419 -1.60 -19.49 27.35
CA ASN A 419 -3.05 -19.32 27.19
C ASN A 419 -3.47 -17.84 27.28
N GLN A 420 -2.85 -17.08 28.19
CA GLN A 420 -3.12 -15.64 28.27
C GLN A 420 -2.58 -14.93 27.02
N ALA A 421 -1.38 -15.28 26.55
CA ALA A 421 -0.82 -14.77 25.30
C ALA A 421 -1.75 -15.05 24.10
N LYS A 422 -2.38 -16.25 24.07
CA LYS A 422 -3.36 -16.61 23.04
C LYS A 422 -4.58 -15.69 23.09
N THR A 423 -5.17 -15.46 24.25
CA THR A 423 -6.33 -14.57 24.42
C THR A 423 -6.03 -13.13 23.96
N GLU A 424 -4.86 -12.61 24.33
CA GLU A 424 -4.44 -11.25 23.97
C GLU A 424 -4.20 -11.09 22.46
N ILE A 425 -3.55 -12.06 21.81
CA ILE A 425 -3.29 -11.98 20.36
C ILE A 425 -4.58 -12.18 19.55
N GLU A 426 -5.49 -13.02 19.98
CA GLU A 426 -6.80 -13.19 19.35
C GLU A 426 -7.59 -11.88 19.36
N ALA A 427 -7.63 -11.19 20.52
CA ALA A 427 -8.26 -9.88 20.64
C ALA A 427 -7.58 -8.83 19.74
N ALA A 428 -6.25 -8.86 19.61
CA ALA A 428 -5.53 -7.95 18.72
C ALA A 428 -5.88 -8.19 17.24
N ILE A 429 -5.94 -9.45 16.82
CA ILE A 429 -6.27 -9.85 15.43
C ILE A 429 -7.73 -9.49 15.11
N GLU A 430 -8.66 -9.68 16.05
CA GLU A 430 -10.06 -9.28 15.86
C GLU A 430 -10.18 -7.77 15.57
N ILE A 431 -9.43 -6.95 16.31
CA ILE A 431 -9.38 -5.50 16.05
C ILE A 431 -8.81 -5.20 14.66
N ILE A 432 -7.74 -5.88 14.25
CA ILE A 432 -7.10 -5.68 12.94
C ILE A 432 -8.07 -6.02 11.80
N GLU A 433 -8.80 -7.13 11.93
CA GLU A 433 -9.80 -7.52 10.93
C GLU A 433 -10.97 -6.51 10.85
N ASP A 434 -11.45 -6.03 12.00
CA ASP A 434 -12.47 -4.96 12.04
C ASP A 434 -11.97 -3.67 11.36
N LEU A 435 -10.74 -3.24 11.66
CA LEU A 435 -10.15 -2.04 11.05
C LEU A 435 -9.97 -2.20 9.54
N ARG A 436 -9.58 -3.39 9.08
CA ARG A 436 -9.40 -3.69 7.66
C ARG A 436 -10.70 -3.50 6.87
N THR A 437 -11.84 -3.90 7.44
CA THR A 437 -13.15 -3.74 6.76
C THR A 437 -13.57 -2.28 6.58
N LYS A 438 -12.99 -1.37 7.35
CA LYS A 438 -13.28 0.07 7.31
C LYS A 438 -12.36 0.83 6.35
N VAL A 439 -11.41 0.15 5.71
CA VAL A 439 -10.54 0.74 4.69
C VAL A 439 -11.22 0.65 3.32
N ASP A 440 -11.52 1.79 2.72
CA ASP A 440 -12.33 1.86 1.49
C ASP A 440 -11.62 1.30 0.26
N SER A 441 -10.33 1.58 0.09
CA SER A 441 -9.56 1.17 -1.09
C SER A 441 -8.97 -0.23 -0.91
N GLN A 442 -9.03 -1.06 -1.96
CA GLN A 442 -8.43 -2.40 -1.96
C GLN A 442 -6.90 -2.37 -1.78
N ASP A 443 -6.22 -1.43 -2.43
CA ASP A 443 -4.77 -1.29 -2.33
C ASP A 443 -4.36 -0.90 -0.90
N LEU A 444 -5.13 0.01 -0.28
CA LEU A 444 -4.91 0.39 1.11
C LEU A 444 -5.21 -0.77 2.06
N ARG A 445 -6.27 -1.58 1.81
CA ARG A 445 -6.53 -2.80 2.60
C ARG A 445 -5.39 -3.79 2.49
N THR A 446 -4.88 -4.01 1.27
CA THR A 446 -3.74 -4.90 1.01
C THR A 446 -2.49 -4.42 1.75
N SER A 447 -2.15 -3.14 1.64
CA SER A 447 -1.00 -2.53 2.32
C SER A 447 -1.15 -2.55 3.85
N PHE A 448 -2.34 -2.21 4.35
CA PHE A 448 -2.66 -2.28 5.77
C PHE A 448 -2.45 -3.71 6.29
N PHE A 449 -3.01 -4.70 5.61
CA PHE A 449 -2.93 -6.10 6.02
C PHE A 449 -1.48 -6.62 5.98
N ALA A 450 -0.72 -6.28 4.93
CA ALA A 450 0.70 -6.62 4.83
C ALA A 450 1.51 -6.07 6.02
N SER A 451 1.16 -4.87 6.52
CA SER A 451 1.80 -4.27 7.70
C SER A 451 1.46 -4.95 9.02
N LYS A 452 0.52 -5.90 9.04
CA LYS A 452 0.05 -6.62 10.25
C LYS A 452 0.39 -8.11 10.26
N GLN A 453 1.14 -8.59 9.29
CA GLN A 453 1.52 -10.01 9.19
C GLN A 453 2.27 -10.52 10.43
N ASP A 454 3.03 -9.67 11.11
CA ASP A 454 3.73 -10.05 12.36
C ASP A 454 2.80 -10.57 13.46
N TYR A 455 1.55 -10.11 13.51
CA TYR A 455 0.56 -10.57 14.47
C TYR A 455 0.13 -12.01 14.17
N TYR A 456 -0.05 -12.33 12.89
CA TYR A 456 -0.42 -13.67 12.43
C TYR A 456 0.74 -14.65 12.60
N GLU A 457 1.97 -14.24 12.22
CA GLU A 457 3.17 -15.06 12.41
C GLU A 457 3.40 -15.38 13.89
N PHE A 458 3.26 -14.38 14.76
CA PHE A 458 3.34 -14.59 16.21
C PHE A 458 2.27 -15.55 16.70
N TYR A 459 1.03 -15.43 16.20
CA TYR A 459 -0.06 -16.30 16.63
C TYR A 459 0.11 -17.74 16.14
N ILE A 460 0.55 -17.93 14.91
CA ILE A 460 0.91 -19.26 14.38
C ILE A 460 1.99 -19.91 15.24
N ASP A 461 3.08 -19.19 15.51
CA ASP A 461 4.19 -19.70 16.31
C ASP A 461 3.77 -20.02 17.75
N LEU A 462 2.88 -19.23 18.35
CA LEU A 462 2.31 -19.49 19.67
C LEU A 462 1.42 -20.74 19.68
N LEU A 463 0.57 -20.93 18.66
CA LEU A 463 -0.28 -22.13 18.54
C LEU A 463 0.57 -23.38 18.33
N MET A 464 1.62 -23.31 17.54
CA MET A 464 2.55 -24.42 17.35
C MET A 464 3.35 -24.74 18.62
N GLN A 465 3.66 -23.74 19.43
CA GLN A 465 4.24 -23.95 20.76
C GLN A 465 3.25 -24.66 21.72
N LEU A 466 1.96 -24.26 21.67
CA LEU A 466 0.89 -24.94 22.41
C LEU A 466 0.67 -26.37 21.90
N HIS A 467 0.73 -26.61 20.60
CA HIS A 467 0.66 -27.92 19.99
C HIS A 467 1.77 -28.86 20.50
N LYS A 468 3.00 -28.35 20.57
CA LYS A 468 4.15 -29.12 21.08
C LYS A 468 3.96 -29.61 22.53
N THR A 469 3.26 -28.82 23.36
CA THR A 469 2.94 -29.17 24.74
C THR A 469 1.66 -29.99 24.87
N ASN A 470 0.70 -29.82 23.97
CA ASN A 470 -0.62 -30.46 23.99
C ASN A 470 -1.05 -30.90 22.58
N PRO A 471 -0.44 -31.97 22.01
CA PRO A 471 -0.62 -32.36 20.60
C PRO A 471 -2.06 -32.71 20.21
N ASN A 472 -2.88 -33.17 21.17
CA ASN A 472 -4.23 -33.68 20.91
C ASN A 472 -5.32 -32.59 20.97
N GLN A 473 -4.96 -31.32 21.15
CA GLN A 473 -5.93 -30.21 21.26
C GLN A 473 -6.19 -29.47 19.95
N GLY A 474 -5.68 -29.95 18.82
CA GLY A 474 -5.94 -29.38 17.49
C GLY A 474 -5.29 -27.98 17.26
N TYR A 475 -4.26 -27.64 18.01
CA TYR A 475 -3.57 -26.36 17.84
C TYR A 475 -2.83 -26.25 16.49
N ASP A 476 -2.39 -27.35 15.91
CA ASP A 476 -1.82 -27.44 14.56
C ASP A 476 -2.85 -27.10 13.48
N ALA A 477 -4.07 -27.64 13.60
CA ALA A 477 -5.20 -27.28 12.74
C ALA A 477 -5.60 -25.80 12.89
N ALA A 478 -5.59 -25.29 14.13
CA ALA A 478 -5.84 -23.88 14.39
C ALA A 478 -4.73 -23.00 13.77
N ALA A 479 -3.48 -23.41 13.85
CA ALA A 479 -2.35 -22.69 13.25
C ALA A 479 -2.46 -22.66 11.71
N LEU A 480 -2.82 -23.77 11.07
CA LEU A 480 -3.12 -23.83 9.64
C LEU A 480 -4.25 -22.85 9.27
N GLN A 481 -5.33 -22.83 10.04
CA GLN A 481 -6.44 -21.90 9.79
C GLN A 481 -6.02 -20.43 9.93
N VAL A 482 -5.14 -20.13 10.88
CA VAL A 482 -4.55 -18.78 11.02
C VAL A 482 -3.65 -18.46 9.83
N SER A 483 -2.89 -19.43 9.31
CA SER A 483 -2.07 -19.29 8.10
C SER A 483 -2.93 -18.99 6.87
N GLU A 484 -3.99 -19.75 6.64
CA GLU A 484 -4.98 -19.48 5.58
C GLU A 484 -5.64 -18.11 5.72
N ARG A 485 -5.95 -17.69 6.96
CA ARG A 485 -6.50 -16.37 7.26
C ARG A 485 -5.52 -15.24 6.97
N ALA A 486 -4.21 -15.49 7.12
CA ALA A 486 -3.15 -14.53 6.84
C ALA A 486 -2.77 -14.44 5.36
N ARG A 487 -3.39 -15.24 4.48
CA ARG A 487 -2.98 -15.38 3.07
C ARG A 487 -4.04 -14.99 2.09
N ALA A 488 -3.57 -14.55 0.92
CA ALA A 488 -4.36 -14.36 -0.29
C ALA A 488 -5.74 -13.68 -0.06
N ARG A 489 -5.81 -12.83 0.98
CA ARG A 489 -7.06 -12.22 1.43
C ARG A 489 -7.66 -11.33 0.35
N SER A 490 -6.82 -10.53 -0.32
CA SER A 490 -7.25 -9.70 -1.44
C SER A 490 -7.73 -10.55 -2.61
N LEU A 491 -7.07 -11.68 -2.90
CA LEU A 491 -7.50 -12.58 -3.96
C LEU A 491 -8.84 -13.25 -3.63
N LEU A 492 -9.03 -13.68 -2.38
CA LEU A 492 -10.31 -14.25 -1.93
C LEU A 492 -11.46 -13.24 -2.06
N GLU A 493 -11.24 -11.99 -1.66
CA GLU A 493 -12.21 -10.91 -1.85
C GLU A 493 -12.50 -10.65 -3.33
N ILE A 494 -11.46 -10.57 -4.15
CA ILE A 494 -11.55 -10.34 -5.59
C ILE A 494 -12.35 -11.47 -6.27
N LEU A 495 -12.02 -12.74 -6.00
CA LEU A 495 -12.75 -13.89 -6.59
C LEU A 495 -14.20 -13.93 -6.13
N THR A 496 -14.44 -13.69 -4.87
CA THR A 496 -15.81 -13.62 -4.34
C THR A 496 -16.61 -12.46 -4.96
N GLN A 497 -15.96 -11.34 -5.26
CA GLN A 497 -16.56 -10.21 -5.96
C GLN A 497 -16.84 -10.51 -7.45
N ALA A 498 -15.95 -11.24 -8.11
CA ALA A 498 -16.11 -11.60 -9.53
C ALA A 498 -17.31 -12.52 -9.78
N GLY A 499 -17.55 -13.49 -8.89
CA GLY A 499 -18.66 -14.43 -8.99
C GLY A 499 -20.00 -13.90 -8.51
N ALA A 500 -20.00 -12.88 -7.67
CA ALA A 500 -21.23 -12.24 -7.29
C ALA A 500 -21.55 -11.13 -8.30
N GLU A 501 -22.72 -11.14 -8.88
CA GLU A 501 -23.25 -10.00 -9.65
C GLU A 501 -23.41 -8.79 -8.72
N ILE A 502 -22.26 -8.21 -8.30
CA ILE A 502 -22.21 -7.04 -7.39
C ILE A 502 -22.97 -5.87 -7.98
N ARG A 503 -23.06 -5.83 -9.30
CA ARG A 503 -23.80 -4.82 -10.07
C ARG A 503 -25.31 -5.03 -10.06
N GLN A 504 -25.79 -6.21 -9.63
CA GLN A 504 -27.23 -6.48 -9.56
C GLN A 504 -27.89 -5.66 -8.45
N GLY A 505 -28.80 -4.75 -8.83
CA GLY A 505 -29.51 -3.87 -7.88
C GLY A 505 -28.76 -2.58 -7.51
N VAL A 506 -27.63 -2.30 -8.15
CA VAL A 506 -26.96 -1.01 -8.05
C VAL A 506 -27.61 0.00 -9.00
N ASP A 507 -27.69 1.26 -8.54
CA ASP A 507 -28.20 2.38 -9.32
C ASP A 507 -27.53 2.45 -10.71
N PRO A 508 -28.29 2.36 -11.81
CA PRO A 508 -27.75 2.43 -13.17
C PRO A 508 -26.88 3.68 -13.43
N GLN A 509 -27.18 4.80 -12.77
CA GLN A 509 -26.41 6.04 -12.91
C GLN A 509 -24.98 5.91 -12.35
N LEU A 510 -24.80 5.13 -11.27
CA LEU A 510 -23.45 4.87 -10.73
C LEU A 510 -22.65 3.97 -11.67
N LEU A 511 -23.29 2.97 -12.30
CA LEU A 511 -22.64 2.09 -13.28
C LEU A 511 -22.26 2.84 -14.56
N GLU A 512 -23.14 3.75 -15.02
CA GLU A 512 -22.85 4.62 -16.16
C GLU A 512 -21.70 5.59 -15.86
N ARG A 513 -21.66 6.16 -14.65
CA ARG A 513 -20.59 7.03 -14.20
C ARG A 513 -19.26 6.26 -14.08
N GLU A 514 -19.27 5.04 -13.55
CA GLU A 514 -18.10 4.16 -13.51
C GLU A 514 -17.54 3.93 -14.93
N SER A 515 -18.40 3.53 -15.88
CA SER A 515 -18.03 3.30 -17.27
C SER A 515 -17.47 4.56 -17.95
N SER A 516 -18.10 5.71 -17.73
CA SER A 516 -17.64 7.00 -18.26
C SER A 516 -16.25 7.39 -17.74
N LEU A 517 -15.99 7.20 -16.44
CA LEU A 517 -14.68 7.47 -15.84
C LEU A 517 -13.60 6.54 -16.37
N GLN A 518 -13.92 5.26 -16.62
CA GLN A 518 -13.00 4.32 -17.25
C GLN A 518 -12.61 4.76 -18.67
N GLN A 519 -13.59 5.20 -19.49
CA GLN A 519 -13.31 5.70 -20.82
C GLN A 519 -12.46 6.96 -20.83
N GLN A 520 -12.71 7.89 -19.89
CA GLN A 520 -11.93 9.11 -19.74
C GLN A 520 -10.48 8.81 -19.31
N LEU A 521 -10.29 7.88 -18.39
CA LEU A 521 -8.97 7.42 -17.96
C LEU A 521 -8.22 6.78 -19.13
N ALA A 522 -8.84 5.91 -19.90
CA ALA A 522 -8.25 5.28 -21.07
C ALA A 522 -7.81 6.34 -22.10
N THR A 523 -8.65 7.35 -22.38
CA THR A 523 -8.34 8.44 -23.32
C THR A 523 -7.17 9.30 -22.83
N LEU A 524 -7.09 9.61 -21.54
CA LEU A 524 -5.98 10.40 -21.00
C LEU A 524 -4.68 9.60 -20.95
N GLU A 525 -4.74 8.32 -20.67
CA GLU A 525 -3.58 7.43 -20.72
C GLU A 525 -3.04 7.29 -22.16
N GLU A 526 -3.93 7.17 -23.14
CA GLU A 526 -3.55 7.19 -24.55
C GLU A 526 -2.86 8.51 -24.93
N ARG A 527 -3.42 9.65 -24.50
CA ARG A 527 -2.78 10.96 -24.69
C ARG A 527 -1.43 11.06 -23.99
N ARG A 528 -1.32 10.52 -22.77
CA ARG A 528 -0.07 10.48 -22.03
C ARG A 528 1.01 9.69 -22.78
N VAL A 529 0.65 8.52 -23.31
CA VAL A 529 1.55 7.69 -24.13
C VAL A 529 1.95 8.42 -25.41
N GLN A 530 1.02 9.08 -26.10
CA GLN A 530 1.31 9.89 -27.29
C GLN A 530 2.21 11.10 -26.99
N MET A 531 2.04 11.75 -25.83
CA MET A 531 2.91 12.85 -25.42
C MET A 531 4.31 12.38 -24.98
N LEU A 532 4.41 11.23 -24.35
CA LEU A 532 5.70 10.63 -23.99
C LEU A 532 6.49 10.17 -25.24
N ALA A 533 5.78 9.84 -26.32
CA ALA A 533 6.37 9.54 -27.62
C ALA A 533 6.75 10.78 -28.47
N GLY A 534 6.40 12.02 -28.03
CA GLY A 534 6.69 13.29 -28.73
C GLY A 534 7.54 14.25 -27.87
N GLN A 535 8.18 15.24 -28.52
CA GLN A 535 8.93 16.31 -27.83
C GLN A 535 7.96 17.30 -27.17
N HIS A 536 7.39 16.95 -26.03
CA HIS A 536 6.53 17.86 -25.26
C HIS A 536 7.20 18.31 -23.95
N LYS A 537 6.88 19.54 -23.52
CA LYS A 537 7.44 20.12 -22.29
C LYS A 537 6.95 19.34 -21.05
N LYS A 538 7.84 19.20 -20.07
CA LYS A 538 7.59 18.55 -18.77
C LYS A 538 6.29 19.02 -18.07
N GLU A 539 5.91 20.28 -18.30
CA GLU A 539 4.68 20.91 -17.78
C GLU A 539 3.37 20.30 -18.35
N GLN A 540 3.38 19.91 -19.63
CA GLN A 540 2.18 19.32 -20.27
C GLN A 540 1.95 17.87 -19.82
N THR A 541 3.01 17.12 -19.61
CA THR A 541 2.95 15.77 -19.02
C THR A 541 2.50 15.82 -17.55
N GLY A 542 2.92 16.86 -16.81
CA GLY A 542 2.46 17.14 -15.46
C GLY A 542 0.95 17.37 -15.37
N ALA A 543 0.38 18.16 -16.27
CA ALA A 543 -1.05 18.42 -16.30
C ALA A 543 -1.89 17.16 -16.58
N ILE A 544 -1.45 16.30 -17.51
CA ILE A 544 -2.14 15.03 -17.78
C ILE A 544 -2.04 14.07 -16.60
N ASN A 545 -0.88 13.95 -15.96
CA ASN A 545 -0.72 13.13 -14.77
C ASN A 545 -1.65 13.59 -13.62
N THR A 546 -1.83 14.88 -13.47
CA THR A 546 -2.79 15.46 -12.50
C THR A 546 -4.23 15.09 -12.87
N GLN A 547 -4.61 15.19 -14.14
CA GLN A 547 -5.95 14.81 -14.61
C GLN A 547 -6.22 13.31 -14.39
N ILE A 548 -5.26 12.45 -14.71
CA ILE A 548 -5.35 11.01 -14.46
C ILE A 548 -5.50 10.73 -12.96
N SER A 549 -4.73 11.39 -12.10
CA SER A 549 -4.83 11.23 -10.66
C SER A 549 -6.20 11.64 -10.11
N THR A 550 -6.75 12.74 -10.62
CA THR A 550 -8.10 13.22 -10.25
C THR A 550 -9.17 12.22 -10.67
N LEU A 551 -9.15 11.77 -11.93
CA LEU A 551 -10.11 10.79 -12.42
C LEU A 551 -9.99 9.42 -11.72
N LEU A 552 -8.78 9.00 -11.35
CA LEU A 552 -8.59 7.79 -10.54
C LEU A 552 -9.20 7.94 -9.15
N ALA A 553 -9.09 9.11 -8.53
CA ALA A 553 -9.74 9.38 -7.24
C ALA A 553 -11.28 9.34 -7.37
N GLU A 554 -11.84 9.97 -8.42
CA GLU A 554 -13.29 9.91 -8.70
C GLU A 554 -13.76 8.47 -9.01
N TYR A 555 -13.01 7.73 -9.80
CA TYR A 555 -13.29 6.33 -10.10
C TYR A 555 -13.33 5.47 -8.84
N ARG A 556 -12.34 5.62 -7.94
CA ARG A 556 -12.30 4.93 -6.65
C ARG A 556 -13.50 5.31 -5.76
N GLN A 557 -13.89 6.58 -5.77
CA GLN A 557 -15.07 7.04 -5.02
C GLN A 557 -16.35 6.38 -5.55
N VAL A 558 -16.56 6.37 -6.87
CA VAL A 558 -17.74 5.71 -7.49
C VAL A 558 -17.76 4.22 -7.17
N GLN A 559 -16.62 3.54 -7.25
CA GLN A 559 -16.51 2.15 -6.83
C GLN A 559 -16.85 1.94 -5.35
N SER A 560 -16.43 2.85 -4.47
CA SER A 560 -16.79 2.80 -3.04
C SER A 560 -18.29 2.99 -2.84
N GLU A 561 -18.92 3.91 -3.59
CA GLU A 561 -20.36 4.14 -3.55
C GLU A 561 -21.18 2.92 -4.08
N ILE A 562 -20.73 2.28 -5.18
CA ILE A 562 -21.30 1.05 -5.70
C ILE A 562 -21.24 -0.05 -4.64
N ARG A 563 -20.11 -0.21 -3.99
CA ARG A 563 -19.91 -1.18 -2.91
C ARG A 563 -20.81 -0.90 -1.69
N ALA A 564 -20.86 0.34 -1.23
CA ALA A 564 -21.66 0.73 -0.06
C ALA A 564 -23.17 0.53 -0.28
N LYS A 565 -23.65 0.64 -1.52
CA LYS A 565 -25.06 0.48 -1.88
C LYS A 565 -25.46 -0.95 -2.29
N SER A 566 -24.49 -1.86 -2.44
CA SER A 566 -24.79 -3.27 -2.76
C SER A 566 -25.10 -4.07 -1.50
N PRO A 567 -26.34 -4.59 -1.32
CA PRO A 567 -26.69 -5.40 -0.15
C PRO A 567 -25.87 -6.71 -0.04
N ARG A 568 -25.33 -7.21 -1.16
CA ARG A 568 -24.50 -8.41 -1.23
C ARG A 568 -23.04 -8.13 -0.85
N TYR A 569 -22.58 -6.90 -0.97
CA TYR A 569 -21.18 -6.55 -0.75
C TYR A 569 -20.72 -6.81 0.69
N ALA A 570 -21.53 -6.49 1.68
CA ALA A 570 -21.18 -6.70 3.10
C ALA A 570 -20.94 -8.20 3.43
N ALA A 571 -21.69 -9.10 2.79
CA ALA A 571 -21.51 -10.55 2.94
C ALA A 571 -20.26 -11.09 2.18
N LEU A 572 -19.77 -10.33 1.18
CA LEU A 572 -18.69 -10.75 0.28
C LEU A 572 -17.31 -10.20 0.70
N THR A 573 -17.29 -9.16 1.53
CA THR A 573 -16.02 -8.51 1.97
C THR A 573 -15.27 -9.26 3.06
N GLN A 574 -15.86 -10.33 3.62
CA GLN A 574 -15.22 -11.17 4.62
C GLN A 574 -15.33 -12.65 4.28
N PRO A 575 -14.78 -13.11 3.14
CA PRO A 575 -14.74 -14.55 2.89
C PRO A 575 -13.97 -15.22 4.02
N GLN A 576 -14.62 -16.16 4.70
CA GLN A 576 -13.96 -16.94 5.74
C GLN A 576 -13.04 -17.97 5.06
N PRO A 577 -11.77 -18.08 5.53
CA PRO A 577 -10.91 -19.16 5.06
C PRO A 577 -11.50 -20.51 5.45
N LEU A 578 -11.21 -21.52 4.63
CA LEU A 578 -11.66 -22.88 4.90
C LEU A 578 -11.06 -23.41 6.20
N THR A 579 -11.86 -24.13 6.95
CA THR A 579 -11.40 -24.94 8.09
C THR A 579 -10.63 -26.17 7.61
N LEU A 580 -9.85 -26.81 8.49
CA LEU A 580 -9.17 -28.07 8.15
C LEU A 580 -10.14 -29.12 7.57
N SER A 581 -11.31 -29.31 8.18
CA SER A 581 -12.32 -30.26 7.69
C SER A 581 -12.84 -29.91 6.30
N GLU A 582 -13.02 -28.61 6.02
CA GLU A 582 -13.43 -28.14 4.68
C GLU A 582 -12.31 -28.32 3.66
N ILE A 583 -11.06 -28.04 4.01
CA ILE A 583 -9.90 -28.33 3.16
C ILE A 583 -9.87 -29.83 2.82
N GLN A 584 -10.00 -30.68 3.79
CA GLN A 584 -9.98 -32.14 3.63
C GLN A 584 -11.10 -32.65 2.74
N THR A 585 -12.30 -32.07 2.83
CA THR A 585 -13.49 -32.57 2.13
C THR A 585 -13.76 -31.88 0.79
N GLN A 586 -13.48 -30.57 0.70
CA GLN A 586 -13.79 -29.78 -0.50
C GLN A 586 -12.60 -29.62 -1.44
N VAL A 587 -11.36 -29.59 -0.90
CA VAL A 587 -10.13 -29.34 -1.66
C VAL A 587 -9.46 -30.64 -2.04
N LEU A 588 -9.22 -31.55 -1.12
CA LEU A 588 -8.43 -32.76 -1.32
C LEU A 588 -9.22 -33.95 -1.86
N ASP A 589 -8.52 -34.87 -2.49
CA ASP A 589 -8.96 -36.23 -2.82
C ASP A 589 -7.92 -37.26 -2.31
N GLU A 590 -8.25 -38.56 -2.42
CA GLU A 590 -7.38 -39.63 -1.91
C GLU A 590 -5.96 -39.62 -2.47
N ASN A 591 -5.75 -39.03 -3.67
CA ASN A 591 -4.48 -38.98 -4.37
C ASN A 591 -3.76 -37.63 -4.22
N THR A 592 -4.23 -36.78 -3.31
CA THR A 592 -3.72 -35.40 -3.17
C THR A 592 -3.21 -35.13 -1.76
N VAL A 593 -2.07 -34.48 -1.65
CA VAL A 593 -1.51 -33.92 -0.41
C VAL A 593 -1.35 -32.42 -0.57
N LEU A 594 -1.82 -31.66 0.39
CA LEU A 594 -1.54 -30.22 0.52
C LEU A 594 -0.26 -30.02 1.33
N LEU A 595 0.68 -29.28 0.81
CA LEU A 595 1.86 -28.76 1.50
C LEU A 595 1.74 -27.26 1.65
N GLU A 596 1.51 -26.80 2.87
CA GLU A 596 1.42 -25.37 3.17
C GLU A 596 2.58 -24.93 4.05
N TYR A 597 3.30 -23.89 3.58
CA TYR A 597 4.45 -23.30 4.26
C TYR A 597 4.08 -21.96 4.89
N SER A 598 4.51 -21.71 6.11
CA SER A 598 4.44 -20.41 6.77
C SER A 598 5.81 -20.05 7.29
N LEU A 599 6.42 -19.03 6.70
CA LEU A 599 7.76 -18.58 7.08
C LEU A 599 7.66 -17.53 8.18
N GLY A 600 8.26 -17.83 9.33
CA GLY A 600 8.37 -16.91 10.46
C GLY A 600 9.82 -16.49 10.68
N THR A 601 10.03 -15.43 11.45
CA THR A 601 11.37 -14.85 11.68
C THR A 601 12.34 -15.84 12.29
N ASP A 602 11.96 -16.50 13.37
CA ASP A 602 12.82 -17.41 14.14
C ASP A 602 12.62 -18.88 13.74
N ARG A 603 11.39 -19.24 13.39
CA ARG A 603 10.94 -20.58 13.01
C ARG A 603 9.88 -20.49 11.95
N SER A 604 9.87 -21.45 11.05
CA SER A 604 8.86 -21.63 10.02
C SER A 604 8.12 -22.94 10.22
N TYR A 605 7.00 -23.10 9.54
CA TYR A 605 6.17 -24.29 9.66
C TYR A 605 5.75 -24.82 8.30
N LEU A 606 5.65 -26.14 8.21
CA LEU A 606 5.07 -26.89 7.10
C LEU A 606 3.96 -27.75 7.62
N TRP A 607 2.79 -27.63 7.05
CA TRP A 607 1.69 -28.58 7.21
C TRP A 607 1.57 -29.48 5.99
N ALA A 608 1.49 -30.79 6.22
CA ALA A 608 1.10 -31.78 5.23
C ALA A 608 -0.31 -32.27 5.57
N VAL A 609 -1.27 -31.95 4.71
CA VAL A 609 -2.68 -32.27 4.90
C VAL A 609 -3.13 -33.30 3.87
N THR A 610 -3.75 -34.37 4.34
CA THR A 610 -4.42 -35.40 3.54
C THR A 610 -5.93 -35.37 3.84
N PRO A 611 -6.79 -36.06 3.10
CA PRO A 611 -8.22 -36.16 3.42
C PRO A 611 -8.55 -36.62 4.84
N THR A 612 -7.62 -37.31 5.51
CA THR A 612 -7.87 -37.97 6.81
C THR A 612 -6.90 -37.53 7.90
N SER A 613 -5.86 -36.78 7.60
CA SER A 613 -4.83 -36.40 8.59
C SER A 613 -4.25 -35.01 8.31
N ILE A 614 -3.66 -34.44 9.36
CA ILE A 614 -2.76 -33.31 9.32
C ILE A 614 -1.48 -33.69 10.06
N SER A 615 -0.34 -33.27 9.52
CA SER A 615 0.96 -33.37 10.18
C SER A 615 1.66 -32.03 10.04
N SER A 616 2.31 -31.56 11.10
CA SER A 616 3.02 -30.30 11.13
C SER A 616 4.50 -30.49 11.42
N TYR A 617 5.34 -29.70 10.78
CA TYR A 617 6.80 -29.75 10.90
C TYR A 617 7.35 -28.37 11.19
N GLU A 618 8.24 -28.28 12.16
CA GLU A 618 9.03 -27.09 12.44
C GLU A 618 10.22 -27.02 11.47
N LEU A 619 10.38 -25.89 10.79
CA LEU A 619 11.45 -25.59 9.86
C LEU A 619 12.32 -24.44 10.39
N PRO A 620 13.53 -24.24 9.86
CA PRO A 620 14.36 -23.06 10.19
C PRO A 620 13.64 -21.73 9.99
N GLY A 621 14.24 -20.66 10.49
CA GLY A 621 13.72 -19.31 10.32
C GLY A 621 13.69 -18.87 8.85
N ARG A 622 12.86 -17.86 8.57
CA ARG A 622 12.64 -17.28 7.23
C ARG A 622 13.93 -17.00 6.47
N GLU A 623 14.90 -16.36 7.10
CA GLU A 623 16.16 -15.94 6.45
C GLU A 623 16.92 -17.14 5.85
N GLU A 624 17.04 -18.22 6.60
CA GLU A 624 17.76 -19.43 6.14
C GLU A 624 17.04 -20.09 4.96
N ILE A 625 15.71 -20.19 5.01
CA ILE A 625 14.91 -20.77 3.92
C ILE A 625 14.98 -19.90 2.68
N GLU A 626 14.85 -18.57 2.83
CA GLU A 626 14.88 -17.64 1.71
C GLU A 626 16.26 -17.54 1.07
N ASP A 627 17.33 -17.63 1.84
CA ASP A 627 18.70 -17.70 1.30
C ASP A 627 18.91 -18.98 0.49
N ALA A 628 18.47 -20.11 0.99
CA ALA A 628 18.52 -21.38 0.26
C ALA A 628 17.68 -21.33 -1.03
N ALA A 629 16.48 -20.74 -0.96
CA ALA A 629 15.59 -20.55 -2.11
C ALA A 629 16.21 -19.60 -3.16
N ARG A 630 16.77 -18.46 -2.76
CA ARG A 630 17.48 -17.52 -3.65
C ARG A 630 18.68 -18.20 -4.33
N ASN A 631 19.50 -18.92 -3.56
CA ASN A 631 20.64 -19.63 -4.10
C ASN A 631 20.26 -20.68 -5.15
N PHE A 632 19.17 -21.41 -4.93
CA PHE A 632 18.66 -22.38 -5.89
C PHE A 632 18.08 -21.68 -7.13
N ARG A 633 17.28 -20.62 -6.96
CA ARG A 633 16.75 -19.84 -8.07
C ARG A 633 17.85 -19.27 -8.95
N ASP A 634 18.86 -18.64 -8.35
CA ASP A 634 20.00 -18.06 -9.09
C ASP A 634 20.77 -19.13 -9.87
N ALA A 635 20.87 -20.34 -9.31
CA ALA A 635 21.54 -21.44 -9.99
C ALA A 635 20.72 -21.99 -11.17
N VAL A 636 19.38 -22.04 -11.08
CA VAL A 636 18.51 -22.64 -12.10
C VAL A 636 18.13 -21.65 -13.20
N THR A 637 18.12 -20.34 -12.94
CA THR A 637 17.72 -19.33 -13.95
C THR A 637 18.82 -18.94 -14.93
N VAL A 638 20.03 -19.49 -14.83
CA VAL A 638 21.13 -19.18 -15.74
C VAL A 638 21.37 -20.36 -16.66
N PRO A 639 21.32 -20.18 -18.02
CA PRO A 639 21.65 -21.22 -19.00
C PRO A 639 23.05 -21.78 -18.77
N SER A 640 23.17 -23.06 -18.83
CA SER A 640 24.24 -23.93 -18.33
C SER A 640 25.67 -23.62 -18.75
N MET A 641 26.58 -23.78 -17.80
CA MET A 641 27.93 -24.33 -18.02
C MET A 641 28.17 -25.46 -17.02
N ARG A 642 29.10 -26.37 -17.33
CA ARG A 642 29.39 -27.61 -16.55
C ARG A 642 29.58 -27.37 -15.03
N ILE A 643 30.20 -26.23 -14.66
CA ILE A 643 30.39 -25.81 -13.24
C ILE A 643 29.05 -25.43 -12.57
N ARG A 644 28.05 -25.00 -13.32
CA ARG A 644 26.75 -24.56 -12.80
C ARG A 644 25.77 -25.70 -12.58
N ARG A 645 25.89 -26.82 -13.35
CA ARG A 645 25.08 -28.04 -13.11
C ARG A 645 25.31 -28.55 -11.68
N GLN A 646 26.56 -28.62 -11.24
CA GLN A 646 26.90 -29.03 -9.89
C GLN A 646 26.28 -28.06 -8.83
N LYS A 647 26.42 -26.74 -9.06
CA LYS A 647 25.82 -25.73 -8.15
C LYS A 647 24.30 -25.82 -8.12
N THR A 648 23.64 -26.08 -9.25
CA THR A 648 22.18 -26.28 -9.32
C THR A 648 21.76 -27.50 -8.51
N VAL A 649 22.48 -28.62 -8.68
CA VAL A 649 22.23 -29.87 -7.93
C VAL A 649 22.45 -29.67 -6.44
N GLU A 650 23.55 -29.03 -6.02
CA GLU A 650 23.87 -28.75 -4.62
C GLU A 650 22.84 -27.83 -3.97
N SER A 651 22.45 -26.73 -4.62
CA SER A 651 21.47 -25.78 -4.09
C SER A 651 20.06 -26.36 -4.06
N ALA A 652 19.67 -27.17 -5.07
CA ALA A 652 18.41 -27.90 -5.06
C ALA A 652 18.34 -28.89 -3.91
N ALA A 653 19.44 -29.63 -3.68
CA ALA A 653 19.55 -30.59 -2.59
C ALA A 653 19.47 -29.90 -1.22
N ALA A 654 20.19 -28.78 -1.04
CA ALA A 654 20.20 -28.03 0.20
C ALA A 654 18.79 -27.50 0.55
N LEU A 655 18.11 -26.88 -0.43
CA LEU A 655 16.75 -26.40 -0.21
C LEU A 655 15.77 -27.56 0.06
N SER A 656 15.83 -28.63 -0.71
CA SER A 656 14.99 -29.82 -0.53
C SER A 656 15.16 -30.45 0.84
N GLN A 657 16.39 -30.50 1.36
CA GLN A 657 16.65 -30.99 2.72
C GLN A 657 15.91 -30.19 3.79
N ILE A 658 15.74 -28.88 3.58
CA ILE A 658 15.03 -28.01 4.52
C ILE A 658 13.52 -28.17 4.40
N ILE A 659 12.98 -28.11 3.16
CA ILE A 659 11.53 -27.92 2.97
C ILE A 659 10.78 -29.19 2.57
N LEU A 660 11.42 -30.23 2.05
CA LEU A 660 10.76 -31.47 1.60
C LEU A 660 11.17 -32.71 2.39
N ALA A 661 12.42 -32.79 2.88
CA ALA A 661 12.88 -33.97 3.62
C ALA A 661 12.05 -34.28 4.86
N PRO A 662 11.56 -33.30 5.66
CA PRO A 662 10.71 -33.57 6.81
C PRO A 662 9.42 -34.33 6.47
N VAL A 663 8.88 -34.15 5.27
CA VAL A 663 7.58 -34.69 4.83
C VAL A 663 7.72 -35.83 3.82
N ALA A 664 8.94 -36.22 3.42
CA ALA A 664 9.22 -37.10 2.30
C ALA A 664 8.49 -38.46 2.38
N ASP A 665 8.35 -39.04 3.59
CA ASP A 665 7.65 -40.32 3.80
C ASP A 665 6.14 -40.27 3.56
N GLN A 666 5.54 -39.08 3.60
CA GLN A 666 4.09 -38.89 3.43
C GLN A 666 3.69 -38.55 1.98
N LEU A 667 4.66 -38.23 1.11
CA LEU A 667 4.36 -37.78 -0.25
C LEU A 667 3.84 -38.92 -1.12
N ALA A 668 4.37 -40.15 -0.94
CA ALA A 668 4.07 -41.31 -1.81
C ALA A 668 4.16 -40.87 -3.32
N ASP A 669 3.28 -41.41 -4.18
CA ASP A 669 3.17 -41.00 -5.59
C ASP A 669 1.91 -40.11 -5.80
N LYS A 670 1.64 -39.20 -4.85
CA LYS A 670 0.45 -38.35 -4.84
C LYS A 670 0.69 -37.02 -5.57
N ARG A 671 -0.40 -36.36 -5.96
CA ARG A 671 -0.41 -34.97 -6.40
C ARG A 671 -0.08 -34.07 -5.21
N LEU A 672 0.74 -33.07 -5.44
CA LEU A 672 1.10 -32.08 -4.43
C LEU A 672 0.48 -30.73 -4.76
N LEU A 673 -0.38 -30.25 -3.87
CA LEU A 673 -0.83 -28.87 -3.85
C LEU A 673 0.12 -28.08 -2.96
N ILE A 674 0.74 -27.04 -3.50
CA ILE A 674 1.78 -26.29 -2.82
C ILE A 674 1.28 -24.87 -2.56
N VAL A 675 1.15 -24.53 -1.28
CA VAL A 675 0.90 -23.17 -0.79
C VAL A 675 2.22 -22.66 -0.22
N SER A 676 2.94 -21.91 -1.04
CA SER A 676 4.27 -21.38 -0.71
C SER A 676 4.21 -20.01 -0.05
N ASP A 677 5.26 -19.63 0.68
CA ASP A 677 5.44 -18.33 1.33
C ASP A 677 6.82 -17.73 1.04
N GLY A 678 6.93 -16.40 1.08
CA GLY A 678 8.19 -15.70 0.88
C GLY A 678 8.87 -16.07 -0.44
N ALA A 679 10.19 -16.26 -0.41
CA ALA A 679 10.97 -16.62 -1.58
C ALA A 679 10.62 -17.99 -2.18
N LEU A 680 9.91 -18.87 -1.46
CA LEU A 680 9.44 -20.15 -2.00
C LEU A 680 8.43 -20.00 -3.13
N GLN A 681 7.80 -18.84 -3.29
CA GLN A 681 6.88 -18.56 -4.39
C GLN A 681 7.57 -18.44 -5.76
N TYR A 682 8.88 -18.22 -5.74
CA TYR A 682 9.68 -17.99 -6.96
C TYR A 682 10.47 -19.19 -7.41
N ILE A 683 10.40 -20.32 -6.69
CA ILE A 683 11.19 -21.50 -7.01
C ILE A 683 10.38 -22.55 -7.78
N PRO A 684 11.03 -23.29 -8.69
CA PRO A 684 10.41 -24.40 -9.39
C PRO A 684 10.46 -25.66 -8.53
N PHE A 685 9.43 -25.93 -7.73
CA PHE A 685 9.34 -27.17 -6.94
C PHE A 685 9.53 -28.42 -7.79
N ALA A 686 9.11 -28.38 -9.06
CA ALA A 686 9.25 -29.47 -10.02
C ALA A 686 10.69 -29.98 -10.13
N ALA A 687 11.69 -29.11 -10.00
CA ALA A 687 13.11 -29.43 -10.15
C ALA A 687 13.80 -29.82 -8.84
N LEU A 688 13.11 -29.75 -7.70
CA LEU A 688 13.69 -30.16 -6.40
C LEU A 688 13.76 -31.69 -6.31
N PRO A 689 14.83 -32.27 -5.76
CA PRO A 689 14.91 -33.72 -5.50
C PRO A 689 14.19 -34.07 -4.19
N VAL A 690 13.62 -35.28 -4.10
CA VAL A 690 13.12 -35.84 -2.85
C VAL A 690 13.94 -37.01 -2.44
N ASN A 691 14.87 -36.85 -1.50
CA ASN A 691 15.62 -37.94 -0.90
C ASN A 691 16.08 -37.56 0.51
N LYS A 692 15.77 -38.45 1.51
CA LYS A 692 16.30 -38.35 2.87
C LYS A 692 17.83 -38.45 2.99
N ASN A 693 18.51 -38.98 1.98
CA ASN A 693 19.96 -39.27 1.99
C ASN A 693 20.82 -38.25 1.23
N VAL A 694 20.27 -37.14 0.76
CA VAL A 694 21.03 -36.12 -0.01
C VAL A 694 22.13 -35.44 0.81
N ALA A 695 22.04 -35.43 2.14
CA ALA A 695 23.06 -34.86 3.04
C ALA A 695 24.45 -35.55 3.01
N LYS A 696 24.59 -36.72 2.34
CA LYS A 696 25.86 -37.43 2.21
C LYS A 696 26.55 -37.33 0.86
N ALA A 697 26.05 -36.52 -0.05
CA ALA A 697 26.57 -36.38 -1.42
C ALA A 697 27.82 -35.46 -1.53
N GLY A 698 28.76 -35.64 -0.63
CA GLY A 698 30.16 -35.21 -0.84
C GLY A 698 30.96 -36.21 -1.74
N THR A 699 30.30 -37.23 -2.27
CA THR A 699 30.91 -38.28 -3.08
C THR A 699 30.21 -38.41 -4.43
N SER A 700 30.91 -38.80 -5.47
CA SER A 700 30.62 -38.99 -6.88
C SER A 700 29.26 -39.49 -7.38
N GLN A 701 28.22 -39.54 -6.55
CA GLN A 701 26.83 -39.91 -6.89
C GLN A 701 25.87 -38.72 -7.08
N ALA A 702 26.39 -37.50 -7.19
CA ALA A 702 25.56 -36.31 -7.45
C ALA A 702 24.89 -36.29 -8.86
N SER A 703 25.10 -37.33 -9.67
CA SER A 703 24.58 -37.40 -11.04
C SER A 703 23.18 -37.98 -11.20
N GLU A 704 22.48 -38.38 -10.12
CA GLU A 704 21.17 -39.06 -10.21
C GLU A 704 20.09 -38.48 -9.24
N LEU A 705 20.05 -37.17 -9.07
CA LEU A 705 18.91 -36.60 -8.32
C LEU A 705 17.67 -36.60 -9.22
N VAL A 706 16.70 -37.41 -8.87
CA VAL A 706 15.41 -37.50 -9.57
C VAL A 706 14.55 -36.29 -9.15
N PRO A 707 14.13 -35.44 -10.10
CA PRO A 707 13.29 -34.29 -9.80
C PRO A 707 11.90 -34.69 -9.27
N LEU A 708 11.30 -33.86 -8.42
CA LEU A 708 9.99 -34.07 -7.80
C LEU A 708 8.91 -34.37 -8.85
N VAL A 709 8.97 -33.68 -10.01
CA VAL A 709 8.02 -33.84 -11.11
C VAL A 709 7.94 -35.27 -11.65
N VAL A 710 8.99 -36.08 -11.50
CA VAL A 710 9.00 -37.47 -12.01
C VAL A 710 7.96 -38.32 -11.28
N LYS A 711 7.75 -38.07 -10.00
CA LYS A 711 6.80 -38.83 -9.16
C LYS A 711 5.48 -38.11 -8.94
N HIS A 712 5.48 -36.78 -8.95
CA HIS A 712 4.35 -35.99 -8.46
C HIS A 712 3.83 -35.04 -9.53
N GLU A 713 2.51 -34.89 -9.62
CA GLU A 713 1.87 -33.73 -10.23
C GLU A 713 1.95 -32.56 -9.24
N LEU A 714 2.26 -31.39 -9.75
CA LEU A 714 2.47 -30.19 -8.95
C LEU A 714 1.51 -29.09 -9.34
N VAL A 715 0.84 -28.51 -8.36
CA VAL A 715 -0.08 -27.38 -8.54
C VAL A 715 0.23 -26.35 -7.45
N ASN A 716 0.53 -25.12 -7.85
CA ASN A 716 0.75 -24.04 -6.92
C ASN A 716 -0.55 -23.31 -6.61
N LEU A 717 -0.75 -22.95 -5.36
CA LEU A 717 -1.94 -22.25 -4.89
C LEU A 717 -1.54 -21.04 -4.06
N PRO A 718 -2.27 -19.92 -4.19
CA PRO A 718 -2.12 -18.79 -3.28
C PRO A 718 -2.54 -19.13 -1.83
N SER A 719 -3.61 -19.93 -1.69
CA SER A 719 -4.11 -20.54 -0.46
C SER A 719 -5.02 -21.72 -0.82
N ALA A 720 -5.22 -22.65 0.12
CA ALA A 720 -6.17 -23.75 -0.09
C ALA A 720 -7.62 -23.23 -0.21
N SER A 721 -7.94 -22.16 0.53
CA SER A 721 -9.27 -21.54 0.50
C SER A 721 -9.65 -20.97 -0.88
N THR A 722 -8.66 -20.58 -1.68
CA THR A 722 -8.87 -20.08 -3.06
C THR A 722 -9.58 -21.11 -3.94
N ILE A 723 -9.24 -22.40 -3.78
CA ILE A 723 -9.85 -23.50 -4.56
C ILE A 723 -11.31 -23.69 -4.20
N GLY A 724 -11.68 -23.58 -2.93
CA GLY A 724 -13.08 -23.68 -2.51
C GLY A 724 -13.97 -22.60 -3.16
N ILE A 725 -13.43 -21.37 -3.32
CA ILE A 725 -14.14 -20.29 -4.01
C ILE A 725 -14.18 -20.56 -5.50
N LEU A 726 -13.04 -20.85 -6.14
CA LEU A 726 -12.99 -21.16 -7.58
C LEU A 726 -13.96 -22.26 -7.98
N ARG A 727 -14.06 -23.34 -7.21
CA ARG A 727 -15.01 -24.44 -7.49
C ARG A 727 -16.45 -23.99 -7.42
N ARG A 728 -16.81 -23.17 -6.44
CA ARG A 728 -18.17 -22.61 -6.34
C ARG A 728 -18.50 -21.70 -7.53
N GLU A 729 -17.54 -20.90 -7.95
CA GLU A 729 -17.68 -19.99 -9.10
C GLU A 729 -17.76 -20.72 -10.43
N ILE A 730 -17.03 -21.84 -10.60
CA ILE A 730 -17.03 -22.65 -11.80
C ILE A 730 -18.29 -23.55 -11.85
N ALA A 731 -18.82 -23.96 -10.70
CA ALA A 731 -19.99 -24.79 -10.60
C ALA A 731 -21.21 -24.09 -11.26
N GLY A 732 -21.78 -24.73 -12.28
CA GLY A 732 -22.93 -24.18 -13.01
C GLY A 732 -22.58 -23.31 -14.23
N ARG A 733 -21.29 -23.09 -14.54
CA ARG A 733 -20.92 -22.45 -15.81
C ARG A 733 -21.23 -23.36 -17.01
N ASN A 734 -21.78 -22.75 -18.06
CA ASN A 734 -21.89 -23.44 -19.33
C ASN A 734 -20.52 -23.66 -19.95
N ALA A 735 -20.25 -24.86 -20.47
CA ALA A 735 -19.00 -25.11 -21.18
C ALA A 735 -18.88 -24.21 -22.40
N ALA A 736 -17.70 -23.60 -22.60
CA ALA A 736 -17.44 -22.79 -23.78
C ALA A 736 -17.58 -23.63 -25.06
N SER A 737 -18.14 -23.03 -26.12
CA SER A 737 -18.52 -23.73 -27.37
C SER A 737 -17.31 -24.10 -28.23
N LYS A 738 -16.20 -23.38 -28.12
CA LYS A 738 -14.95 -23.56 -28.90
C LYS A 738 -13.79 -24.02 -28.04
N THR A 739 -12.82 -24.68 -28.65
CA THR A 739 -11.75 -25.33 -27.91
C THR A 739 -10.59 -24.39 -27.58
N LEU A 740 -10.05 -23.64 -28.56
CA LEU A 740 -8.77 -22.95 -28.38
C LEU A 740 -8.68 -21.64 -29.16
N ALA A 741 -8.31 -20.57 -28.47
CA ALA A 741 -7.84 -19.32 -29.06
C ALA A 741 -6.34 -19.16 -28.85
N VAL A 742 -5.57 -18.78 -29.89
CA VAL A 742 -4.11 -18.56 -29.83
C VAL A 742 -3.77 -17.19 -30.38
N LEU A 743 -3.07 -16.40 -29.56
CA LEU A 743 -2.48 -15.11 -29.93
C LEU A 743 -0.95 -15.25 -29.86
N ALA A 744 -0.26 -15.16 -31.03
CA ALA A 744 1.17 -15.47 -31.12
C ALA A 744 1.95 -14.59 -32.13
N ASP A 745 3.26 -14.51 -31.96
CA ASP A 745 4.21 -13.82 -32.86
C ASP A 745 3.79 -12.38 -33.20
N PRO A 746 3.42 -11.53 -32.21
CA PRO A 746 3.04 -10.16 -32.49
C PRO A 746 4.16 -9.32 -33.11
N VAL A 747 3.82 -8.18 -33.68
CA VAL A 747 4.76 -7.27 -34.35
C VAL A 747 5.06 -6.07 -33.45
N PHE A 748 6.29 -5.99 -32.93
CA PHE A 748 6.65 -5.01 -31.91
C PHE A 748 7.21 -3.69 -32.46
N ALA A 749 7.80 -3.69 -33.65
CA ALA A 749 8.53 -2.53 -34.16
C ALA A 749 8.30 -2.28 -35.65
N LYS A 750 8.49 -1.04 -36.08
CA LYS A 750 8.36 -0.60 -37.49
C LYS A 750 9.40 -1.25 -38.42
N ASN A 751 10.54 -1.63 -37.89
CA ASN A 751 11.61 -2.29 -38.63
C ASN A 751 11.44 -3.81 -38.76
N ASP A 752 10.33 -4.36 -38.33
CA ASP A 752 10.02 -5.77 -38.53
C ASP A 752 9.81 -6.06 -40.03
N GLU A 753 10.39 -7.17 -40.52
CA GLU A 753 10.35 -7.60 -41.93
C GLU A 753 8.93 -7.78 -42.50
N ARG A 754 7.94 -7.92 -41.63
CA ARG A 754 6.51 -8.08 -41.98
C ARG A 754 5.80 -6.76 -42.28
N VAL A 755 6.38 -5.60 -41.91
CA VAL A 755 5.86 -4.27 -42.21
C VAL A 755 6.18 -3.92 -43.66
N LYS A 756 5.15 -3.81 -44.50
CA LYS A 756 5.31 -3.54 -45.94
C LYS A 756 5.59 -2.07 -46.19
N ASN A 757 6.71 -1.78 -46.92
CA ASN A 757 7.03 -0.51 -47.61
C ASN A 757 6.74 0.78 -46.87
N VAL A 758 7.48 1.09 -45.87
CA VAL A 758 7.67 2.47 -45.45
C VAL A 758 9.00 2.94 -46.09
N SER A 759 8.89 3.73 -47.17
CA SER A 759 10.01 4.49 -47.70
C SER A 759 10.56 5.35 -46.57
N LEU A 760 11.77 5.06 -46.12
CA LEU A 760 12.46 5.82 -45.07
C LEU A 760 12.88 7.20 -45.63
N THR A 761 11.89 8.09 -45.83
CA THR A 761 12.12 9.49 -46.11
C THR A 761 11.78 10.27 -44.85
N GLU A 762 12.85 10.78 -44.24
CA GLU A 762 13.04 11.65 -43.11
C GLU A 762 12.91 11.04 -41.71
N PRO A 763 13.92 11.23 -40.85
CA PRO A 763 13.77 10.95 -39.42
C PRO A 763 12.78 11.96 -38.84
N VAL A 764 11.63 11.49 -38.41
CA VAL A 764 10.67 12.29 -37.64
C VAL A 764 11.42 12.76 -36.39
N LYS A 765 11.57 14.09 -36.23
CA LYS A 765 12.12 14.73 -35.02
C LYS A 765 11.26 14.31 -33.81
N GLY A 766 11.53 13.18 -33.21
CA GLY A 766 10.80 12.59 -32.08
C GLY A 766 11.45 11.31 -31.54
N GLU A 767 12.46 10.77 -32.23
CA GLU A 767 13.09 9.49 -31.86
C GLU A 767 13.84 9.46 -30.53
N LYS A 768 14.12 10.59 -29.89
CA LYS A 768 14.81 10.61 -28.58
C LYS A 768 13.94 10.31 -27.36
N ALA A 769 12.63 10.47 -27.46
CA ALA A 769 11.72 10.13 -26.35
C ALA A 769 11.26 8.66 -26.41
N ALA A 770 11.25 8.05 -27.61
CA ALA A 770 11.05 6.61 -27.77
C ALA A 770 12.28 5.82 -27.28
N GLN A 771 13.48 6.42 -27.26
CA GLN A 771 14.71 5.78 -26.76
C GLN A 771 14.81 5.69 -25.24
N GLU A 772 14.02 6.39 -24.45
CA GLU A 772 13.92 6.23 -22.98
C GLU A 772 12.95 5.12 -22.57
N PHE A 773 12.13 4.60 -23.49
CA PHE A 773 11.24 3.44 -23.31
C PHE A 773 11.41 2.42 -24.47
N GLU A 774 12.54 2.37 -25.13
CA GLU A 774 12.90 1.25 -25.97
C GLU A 774 13.11 -0.01 -25.09
N PHE A 775 12.01 -0.67 -24.74
CA PHE A 775 12.06 -2.11 -24.60
C PHE A 775 12.53 -2.64 -25.97
N ASN A 776 13.79 -3.07 -26.04
CA ASN A 776 14.34 -3.71 -27.23
C ASN A 776 13.70 -5.11 -27.36
N LEU A 777 12.37 -5.13 -27.59
CA LEU A 777 11.57 -6.34 -27.70
C LEU A 777 11.94 -7.02 -29.01
N LYS A 778 12.69 -8.10 -28.88
CA LYS A 778 13.04 -8.94 -30.03
C LYS A 778 11.84 -9.79 -30.42
N ARG A 779 11.68 -10.04 -31.72
CA ARG A 779 10.74 -11.06 -32.20
C ARG A 779 11.05 -12.41 -31.58
N LEU A 780 10.02 -13.17 -31.23
CA LEU A 780 10.07 -14.54 -30.72
C LEU A 780 9.59 -15.49 -31.83
N PRO A 781 10.46 -15.93 -32.76
CA PRO A 781 10.01 -16.64 -33.96
C PRO A 781 9.42 -18.01 -33.66
N PHE A 782 9.88 -18.69 -32.61
CA PHE A 782 9.34 -20.01 -32.21
C PHE A 782 7.91 -19.95 -31.63
N THR A 783 7.44 -18.79 -31.16
CA THR A 783 6.04 -18.65 -30.73
C THR A 783 5.03 -18.87 -31.89
N LYS A 784 5.43 -18.58 -33.13
CA LYS A 784 4.64 -18.91 -34.32
C LYS A 784 4.63 -20.41 -34.59
N GLU A 785 5.79 -21.06 -34.52
CA GLU A 785 5.90 -22.52 -34.72
C GLU A 785 5.14 -23.26 -33.62
N GLU A 786 5.30 -22.87 -32.36
CA GLU A 786 4.51 -23.35 -31.23
C GLU A 786 3.02 -23.28 -31.50
N ALA A 787 2.54 -22.11 -31.87
CA ALA A 787 1.12 -21.88 -32.14
C ALA A 787 0.58 -22.70 -33.33
N GLU A 788 1.36 -22.82 -34.42
CA GLU A 788 0.96 -23.60 -35.60
C GLU A 788 0.90 -25.11 -35.29
N GLU A 789 1.86 -25.66 -34.52
CA GLU A 789 1.82 -27.06 -34.10
C GLU A 789 0.66 -27.36 -33.14
N ILE A 790 0.41 -26.49 -32.19
CA ILE A 790 -0.72 -26.61 -31.25
C ILE A 790 -2.07 -26.55 -32.00
N LEU A 791 -2.21 -25.62 -32.94
CA LEU A 791 -3.44 -25.47 -33.71
C LEU A 791 -3.73 -26.67 -34.62
N LYS A 792 -2.72 -27.49 -35.04
CA LYS A 792 -2.97 -28.74 -35.78
C LYS A 792 -3.73 -29.77 -34.96
N LEU A 793 -3.72 -29.64 -33.63
CA LEU A 793 -4.39 -30.57 -32.72
C LEU A 793 -5.91 -30.31 -32.61
N VAL A 794 -6.40 -29.15 -33.11
CA VAL A 794 -7.77 -28.71 -32.94
C VAL A 794 -8.48 -28.56 -34.29
N PRO A 795 -9.74 -29.02 -34.46
CA PRO A 795 -10.52 -28.82 -35.69
C PRO A 795 -10.67 -27.33 -36.05
N ALA A 796 -10.72 -27.02 -37.34
CA ALA A 796 -10.79 -25.65 -37.84
C ALA A 796 -11.98 -24.84 -37.30
N SER A 797 -13.14 -25.48 -37.09
CA SER A 797 -14.34 -24.84 -36.52
C SER A 797 -14.26 -24.57 -35.03
N GLN A 798 -13.27 -25.13 -34.33
CA GLN A 798 -13.14 -25.10 -32.88
C GLN A 798 -11.95 -24.22 -32.41
N LYS A 799 -11.31 -23.50 -33.36
CA LYS A 799 -10.12 -22.70 -33.04
C LYS A 799 -10.12 -21.32 -33.67
N THR A 800 -9.43 -20.39 -33.06
CA THR A 800 -9.06 -19.09 -33.63
C THR A 800 -7.54 -18.93 -33.63
N ARG A 801 -7.03 -18.23 -34.65
CA ARG A 801 -5.62 -17.87 -34.73
C ARG A 801 -5.48 -16.35 -34.90
N ALA A 802 -4.75 -15.71 -34.04
CA ALA A 802 -4.37 -14.32 -34.16
C ALA A 802 -2.85 -14.20 -34.17
N PHE A 803 -2.26 -14.07 -35.36
CA PHE A 803 -0.81 -14.06 -35.56
C PHE A 803 -0.35 -12.74 -36.18
N GLY A 804 0.88 -12.35 -35.90
CA GLY A 804 1.46 -11.13 -36.40
C GLY A 804 0.61 -9.92 -35.99
N PHE A 805 0.25 -9.08 -36.94
CA PHE A 805 -0.59 -7.90 -36.72
C PHE A 805 -1.96 -8.20 -36.09
N ALA A 806 -2.49 -9.41 -36.28
CA ALA A 806 -3.76 -9.85 -35.69
C ALA A 806 -3.61 -10.24 -34.20
N ALA A 807 -2.39 -10.51 -33.72
CA ALA A 807 -2.14 -10.67 -32.29
C ALA A 807 -2.17 -9.28 -31.61
N SER A 808 -3.33 -8.65 -31.62
CA SER A 808 -3.57 -7.28 -31.17
C SER A 808 -4.32 -7.24 -29.85
N ARG A 809 -4.28 -6.07 -29.20
CA ARG A 809 -5.03 -5.80 -27.96
C ARG A 809 -6.53 -5.92 -28.21
N ASP A 810 -7.04 -5.48 -29.37
CA ASP A 810 -8.47 -5.57 -29.71
C ASP A 810 -8.98 -7.01 -29.71
N ILE A 811 -8.19 -7.95 -30.22
CA ILE A 811 -8.53 -9.38 -30.16
C ILE A 811 -8.44 -9.89 -28.71
N ALA A 812 -7.42 -9.49 -27.97
CA ALA A 812 -7.23 -9.94 -26.59
C ALA A 812 -8.33 -9.42 -25.62
N THR A 813 -8.98 -8.32 -25.95
CA THR A 813 -10.09 -7.75 -25.18
C THR A 813 -11.47 -8.03 -25.79
N SER A 814 -11.51 -8.78 -26.92
CA SER A 814 -12.77 -9.12 -27.59
C SER A 814 -13.64 -10.05 -26.74
N PRO A 815 -14.95 -9.77 -26.61
CA PRO A 815 -15.90 -10.67 -25.96
C PRO A 815 -15.93 -12.09 -26.54
N GLU A 816 -15.51 -12.27 -27.79
CA GLU A 816 -15.45 -13.58 -28.47
C GLU A 816 -14.47 -14.55 -27.77
N LEU A 817 -13.47 -14.07 -27.02
CA LEU A 817 -12.58 -14.95 -26.27
C LEU A 817 -13.30 -15.73 -25.17
N SER A 818 -14.43 -15.25 -24.68
CA SER A 818 -15.25 -15.97 -23.70
C SER A 818 -15.87 -17.27 -24.24
N GLU A 819 -15.90 -17.45 -25.56
CA GLU A 819 -16.41 -18.67 -26.23
C GLU A 819 -15.40 -19.83 -26.23
N TYR A 820 -14.13 -19.58 -25.79
CA TYR A 820 -13.07 -20.57 -25.84
C TYR A 820 -12.77 -21.20 -24.49
N ARG A 821 -12.65 -22.53 -24.46
CA ARG A 821 -12.25 -23.29 -23.27
C ARG A 821 -10.81 -22.99 -22.87
N MET A 822 -9.92 -22.77 -23.86
CA MET A 822 -8.51 -22.50 -23.64
C MET A 822 -8.10 -21.26 -24.41
N VAL A 823 -7.33 -20.37 -23.74
CA VAL A 823 -6.73 -19.19 -24.38
C VAL A 823 -5.22 -19.22 -24.15
N HIS A 824 -4.46 -19.11 -25.26
CA HIS A 824 -3.03 -19.20 -25.25
C HIS A 824 -2.40 -17.90 -25.77
N PHE A 825 -1.58 -17.26 -24.94
CA PHE A 825 -0.80 -16.07 -25.27
C PHE A 825 0.67 -16.46 -25.40
N ALA A 826 1.24 -16.39 -26.60
CA ALA A 826 2.64 -16.63 -26.89
C ALA A 826 3.31 -15.31 -27.33
N THR A 827 3.84 -14.56 -26.35
CA THR A 827 4.35 -13.20 -26.54
C THR A 827 5.32 -12.81 -25.40
N HIS A 828 5.69 -11.51 -25.31
CA HIS A 828 6.42 -10.99 -24.17
C HIS A 828 5.49 -10.63 -23.00
N GLY A 829 5.92 -10.98 -21.79
CA GLY A 829 5.39 -10.43 -20.54
C GLY A 829 6.29 -9.30 -20.04
N ILE A 830 5.70 -8.24 -19.49
CA ILE A 830 6.42 -7.16 -18.80
C ILE A 830 5.92 -7.11 -17.38
N LEU A 831 6.87 -7.23 -16.46
CA LEU A 831 6.62 -7.12 -15.04
C LEU A 831 7.16 -5.79 -14.51
N ASN A 832 6.33 -5.01 -13.83
CA ASN A 832 6.75 -3.85 -13.06
C ASN A 832 6.53 -4.14 -11.56
N SER A 833 7.62 -4.45 -10.85
CA SER A 833 7.56 -4.78 -9.42
C SER A 833 7.23 -3.59 -8.52
N MET A 834 7.44 -2.34 -8.97
CA MET A 834 7.11 -1.13 -8.21
C MET A 834 5.68 -0.65 -8.44
N LYS A 835 5.12 -0.91 -9.63
CA LYS A 835 3.77 -0.54 -10.04
C LYS A 835 3.14 -1.72 -10.79
N PRO A 836 2.58 -2.70 -10.07
CA PRO A 836 2.04 -3.92 -10.67
C PRO A 836 0.96 -3.67 -11.73
N GLU A 837 0.21 -2.58 -11.57
CA GLU A 837 -0.80 -2.14 -12.53
C GLU A 837 -0.24 -1.81 -13.93
N LEU A 838 1.07 -1.59 -14.02
CA LEU A 838 1.80 -1.38 -15.27
C LEU A 838 2.39 -2.69 -15.84
N SER A 839 2.20 -3.83 -15.16
CA SER A 839 2.52 -5.15 -15.72
C SER A 839 1.50 -5.55 -16.78
N GLY A 840 1.91 -6.36 -17.73
CA GLY A 840 1.00 -6.80 -18.80
C GLY A 840 1.65 -7.68 -19.85
N LEU A 841 0.86 -8.02 -20.88
CA LEU A 841 1.32 -8.74 -22.07
C LEU A 841 1.52 -7.75 -23.21
N VAL A 842 2.58 -7.97 -24.01
CA VAL A 842 2.86 -7.12 -25.17
C VAL A 842 2.35 -7.80 -26.44
N LEU A 843 1.36 -7.21 -27.07
CA LEU A 843 0.79 -7.60 -28.33
C LEU A 843 1.32 -6.70 -29.46
N SER A 844 0.75 -6.73 -30.65
CA SER A 844 1.28 -5.96 -31.76
C SER A 844 1.21 -4.45 -31.51
N MET A 845 2.38 -3.82 -31.52
CA MET A 845 2.61 -2.39 -31.28
C MET A 845 2.51 -1.54 -32.55
N VAL A 846 2.43 -2.19 -33.71
CA VAL A 846 2.29 -1.52 -35.02
C VAL A 846 1.29 -2.26 -35.88
N ASP A 847 0.59 -1.51 -36.75
CA ASP A 847 -0.29 -2.08 -37.77
C ASP A 847 0.49 -2.51 -39.04
N LYS A 848 -0.23 -3.05 -40.04
CA LYS A 848 0.35 -3.52 -41.32
C LYS A 848 1.07 -2.42 -42.10
N GLN A 849 0.76 -1.17 -41.82
CA GLN A 849 1.37 0.00 -42.44
C GLN A 849 2.53 0.57 -41.60
N GLY A 850 2.86 -0.07 -40.45
CA GLY A 850 3.89 0.40 -39.54
C GLY A 850 3.46 1.61 -38.68
N LYS A 851 2.17 1.92 -38.62
CA LYS A 851 1.63 2.95 -37.75
C LYS A 851 1.60 2.41 -36.32
N PRO A 852 2.10 3.17 -35.32
CA PRO A 852 2.02 2.77 -33.92
C PRO A 852 0.57 2.56 -33.45
N GLN A 853 0.38 1.50 -32.65
CA GLN A 853 -0.87 1.20 -31.94
C GLN A 853 -0.59 0.79 -30.50
N ASP A 854 -1.58 0.90 -29.61
CA ASP A 854 -1.44 0.40 -28.24
C ASP A 854 -1.58 -1.13 -28.24
N GLY A 855 -0.46 -1.81 -28.21
CA GLY A 855 -0.37 -3.26 -28.13
C GLY A 855 -0.16 -3.78 -26.71
N PHE A 856 -0.24 -2.94 -25.68
CA PHE A 856 0.03 -3.35 -24.33
C PHE A 856 -1.27 -3.71 -23.58
N LEU A 857 -1.48 -5.00 -23.30
CA LEU A 857 -2.60 -5.49 -22.48
C LEU A 857 -2.19 -5.43 -21.00
N ARG A 858 -2.61 -4.37 -20.33
CA ARG A 858 -2.26 -4.07 -18.94
C ARG A 858 -3.01 -4.95 -17.93
N LEU A 859 -2.44 -5.14 -16.74
CA LEU A 859 -3.08 -5.88 -15.65
C LEU A 859 -4.47 -5.32 -15.29
N SER A 860 -4.62 -3.98 -15.27
CA SER A 860 -5.91 -3.33 -15.02
C SER A 860 -6.98 -3.66 -16.08
N GLU A 861 -6.58 -3.89 -17.31
CA GLU A 861 -7.49 -4.30 -18.40
C GLU A 861 -7.83 -5.78 -18.30
N ILE A 862 -6.84 -6.61 -17.93
CA ILE A 862 -7.05 -8.05 -17.68
C ILE A 862 -8.11 -8.26 -16.59
N PHE A 863 -8.10 -7.44 -15.53
CA PHE A 863 -9.14 -7.46 -14.49
C PHE A 863 -10.55 -7.15 -15.04
N ASN A 864 -10.67 -6.44 -16.13
CA ASN A 864 -11.95 -6.11 -16.75
C ASN A 864 -12.40 -7.10 -17.83
N LEU A 865 -11.61 -8.13 -18.14
CA LEU A 865 -12.01 -9.16 -19.09
C LEU A 865 -13.09 -10.06 -18.49
N ASN A 866 -14.00 -10.52 -19.35
CA ASN A 866 -14.86 -11.67 -19.06
C ASN A 866 -14.31 -12.89 -19.79
N LEU A 867 -13.48 -13.67 -19.10
CA LEU A 867 -12.75 -14.80 -19.68
C LEU A 867 -12.98 -16.08 -18.87
N PRO A 868 -14.19 -16.69 -18.96
CA PRO A 868 -14.54 -17.89 -18.19
C PRO A 868 -13.87 -19.14 -18.77
N ALA A 869 -12.57 -19.02 -19.10
CA ALA A 869 -11.79 -20.10 -19.70
C ALA A 869 -11.47 -21.19 -18.66
N GLU A 870 -11.45 -22.44 -19.10
CA GLU A 870 -10.95 -23.56 -18.29
C GLU A 870 -9.45 -23.44 -18.05
N LEU A 871 -8.71 -22.87 -19.04
CA LEU A 871 -7.27 -22.73 -18.98
C LEU A 871 -6.83 -21.47 -19.73
N VAL A 872 -6.00 -20.67 -19.09
CA VAL A 872 -5.19 -19.63 -19.76
C VAL A 872 -3.73 -20.03 -19.70
N VAL A 873 -3.04 -20.00 -20.83
CA VAL A 873 -1.60 -20.29 -20.92
C VAL A 873 -0.88 -19.00 -21.30
N LEU A 874 0.07 -18.59 -20.48
CA LEU A 874 0.91 -17.44 -20.70
C LEU A 874 2.34 -17.95 -21.06
N SER A 875 2.52 -18.28 -22.33
CA SER A 875 3.81 -18.67 -22.91
C SER A 875 4.64 -17.40 -23.16
N ALA A 876 5.06 -16.77 -22.06
CA ALA A 876 5.77 -15.48 -22.05
C ALA A 876 6.70 -15.41 -20.83
N CYS A 877 7.68 -14.50 -20.88
CA CYS A 877 8.68 -14.39 -19.81
C CYS A 877 8.06 -13.86 -18.50
N GLU A 878 8.43 -14.47 -17.37
CA GLU A 878 8.15 -13.98 -16.02
C GLU A 878 6.66 -13.75 -15.68
N THR A 879 5.74 -14.41 -16.38
CA THR A 879 4.30 -14.18 -16.22
C THR A 879 3.73 -14.68 -14.89
N GLY A 880 4.42 -15.62 -14.23
CA GLY A 880 4.09 -16.12 -12.90
C GLY A 880 4.60 -15.22 -11.77
N LEU A 881 5.39 -14.20 -12.10
CA LEU A 881 5.93 -13.25 -11.12
C LEU A 881 4.98 -12.08 -10.90
N GLY A 882 5.24 -11.32 -9.84
CA GLY A 882 4.48 -10.13 -9.49
C GLY A 882 5.16 -9.39 -8.34
N GLN A 883 4.52 -8.33 -7.86
CA GLN A 883 4.94 -7.72 -6.62
C GLN A 883 4.68 -8.69 -5.47
N GLN A 884 5.73 -9.05 -4.73
CA GLN A 884 5.57 -9.82 -3.52
C GLN A 884 5.01 -8.92 -2.42
N ILE A 885 3.79 -9.21 -1.99
CA ILE A 885 3.16 -8.56 -0.85
C ILE A 885 3.04 -9.59 0.26
N ARG A 886 3.63 -9.30 1.43
CA ARG A 886 3.62 -10.19 2.59
C ARG A 886 2.18 -10.55 2.97
N GLY A 887 1.87 -11.84 3.06
CA GLY A 887 0.54 -12.37 3.32
C GLY A 887 -0.39 -12.45 2.09
N GLU A 888 -0.12 -11.70 1.03
CA GLU A 888 -0.92 -11.73 -0.20
C GLU A 888 -0.28 -12.58 -1.31
N GLY A 889 1.01 -12.83 -1.21
CA GLY A 889 1.75 -13.57 -2.23
C GLY A 889 2.11 -12.72 -3.44
N LEU A 890 2.24 -13.36 -4.61
CA LEU A 890 2.54 -12.69 -5.87
C LEU A 890 1.29 -12.03 -6.45
N VAL A 891 1.31 -10.71 -6.51
CA VAL A 891 0.26 -9.91 -7.16
C VAL A 891 0.71 -9.60 -8.59
N GLY A 892 0.14 -10.28 -9.55
CA GLY A 892 0.54 -10.16 -10.95
C GLY A 892 -0.51 -10.72 -11.91
N LEU A 893 -0.08 -11.07 -13.14
CA LEU A 893 -0.95 -11.50 -14.24
C LEU A 893 -1.82 -12.71 -13.88
N THR A 894 -1.31 -13.66 -13.10
CA THR A 894 -2.07 -14.83 -12.66
C THR A 894 -3.36 -14.45 -11.95
N ARG A 895 -3.29 -13.49 -11.01
CA ARG A 895 -4.48 -12.97 -10.30
C ARG A 895 -5.46 -12.30 -11.26
N GLY A 896 -4.93 -11.51 -12.21
CA GLY A 896 -5.76 -10.83 -13.19
C GLY A 896 -6.60 -11.81 -14.01
N PHE A 897 -5.99 -12.88 -14.53
CA PHE A 897 -6.71 -13.88 -15.33
C PHE A 897 -7.65 -14.75 -14.49
N MET A 898 -7.31 -15.09 -13.25
CA MET A 898 -8.23 -15.76 -12.34
C MET A 898 -9.47 -14.88 -12.04
N TYR A 899 -9.25 -13.58 -11.82
CA TYR A 899 -10.35 -12.63 -11.64
C TYR A 899 -11.21 -12.50 -12.90
N ALA A 900 -10.59 -12.47 -14.08
CA ALA A 900 -11.31 -12.47 -15.36
C ALA A 900 -12.16 -13.73 -15.57
N GLY A 901 -11.99 -14.75 -14.74
CA GLY A 901 -12.81 -15.98 -14.75
C GLY A 901 -12.06 -17.25 -15.11
N ALA A 902 -10.74 -17.20 -15.36
CA ALA A 902 -9.97 -18.39 -15.68
C ALA A 902 -9.92 -19.37 -14.49
N ALA A 903 -10.27 -20.64 -14.73
CA ALA A 903 -10.24 -21.66 -13.69
C ALA A 903 -8.80 -22.01 -13.27
N ARG A 904 -7.86 -21.95 -14.20
CA ARG A 904 -6.46 -22.21 -14.01
C ARG A 904 -5.59 -21.44 -15.00
N VAL A 905 -4.35 -21.17 -14.58
CA VAL A 905 -3.37 -20.44 -15.41
C VAL A 905 -2.04 -21.21 -15.43
N VAL A 906 -1.45 -21.37 -16.61
CA VAL A 906 -0.07 -21.84 -16.77
C VAL A 906 0.82 -20.62 -16.99
N VAL A 907 1.86 -20.48 -16.17
CA VAL A 907 2.72 -19.29 -16.12
C VAL A 907 4.18 -19.65 -15.98
N SER A 908 5.08 -18.75 -16.40
CA SER A 908 6.53 -18.91 -16.26
C SER A 908 7.08 -18.19 -15.03
N LEU A 909 8.11 -18.75 -14.39
CA LEU A 909 8.82 -18.22 -13.21
C LEU A 909 10.07 -17.39 -13.55
N TRP A 910 10.54 -17.42 -14.79
CA TRP A 910 11.68 -16.65 -15.30
C TRP A 910 11.60 -16.46 -16.81
N SER A 911 12.55 -15.69 -17.36
CA SER A 911 12.72 -15.54 -18.81
C SER A 911 13.13 -16.86 -19.46
N VAL A 912 12.22 -17.50 -20.16
CA VAL A 912 12.36 -18.84 -20.75
C VAL A 912 13.03 -18.80 -22.12
N ASP A 913 13.63 -19.92 -22.53
CA ASP A 913 14.16 -20.08 -23.86
C ASP A 913 13.04 -20.31 -24.87
N ASP A 914 13.04 -19.58 -25.99
CA ASP A 914 11.96 -19.58 -26.98
C ASP A 914 11.73 -20.95 -27.64
N ALA A 915 12.83 -21.65 -28.04
CA ALA A 915 12.75 -22.96 -28.69
C ALA A 915 12.32 -24.06 -27.71
N ALA A 916 12.94 -24.10 -26.51
CA ALA A 916 12.58 -25.08 -25.49
C ALA A 916 11.13 -24.91 -25.04
N THR A 917 10.64 -23.65 -24.95
CA THR A 917 9.25 -23.34 -24.61
C THR A 917 8.28 -23.87 -25.66
N SER A 918 8.62 -23.69 -26.95
CA SER A 918 7.82 -24.25 -28.04
C SER A 918 7.66 -25.77 -27.92
N ASP A 919 8.76 -26.51 -27.71
CA ASP A 919 8.71 -27.97 -27.52
C ASP A 919 7.89 -28.36 -26.28
N LEU A 920 8.08 -27.68 -25.16
CA LEU A 920 7.34 -27.95 -23.94
C LEU A 920 5.84 -27.74 -24.13
N MET A 921 5.42 -26.62 -24.74
CA MET A 921 4.02 -26.30 -24.93
C MET A 921 3.35 -27.22 -25.93
N VAL A 922 4.02 -27.59 -27.03
CA VAL A 922 3.51 -28.58 -27.99
C VAL A 922 3.24 -29.93 -27.29
N ASN A 923 4.21 -30.41 -26.48
CA ASN A 923 4.05 -31.66 -25.73
C ASN A 923 2.91 -31.56 -24.68
N PHE A 924 2.80 -30.40 -24.01
CA PHE A 924 1.73 -30.13 -23.08
C PHE A 924 0.33 -30.21 -23.73
N TYR A 925 0.13 -29.55 -24.86
CA TYR A 925 -1.15 -29.59 -25.57
C TYR A 925 -1.42 -30.96 -26.19
N GLN A 926 -0.41 -31.70 -26.65
CA GLN A 926 -0.57 -33.09 -27.08
C GLN A 926 -1.03 -33.98 -25.92
N GLY A 927 -0.48 -33.78 -24.73
CA GLY A 927 -0.92 -34.45 -23.49
C GLY A 927 -2.40 -34.24 -23.23
N MET A 928 -2.87 -32.99 -23.28
CA MET A 928 -4.27 -32.66 -23.03
C MET A 928 -5.20 -33.14 -24.18
N LEU A 929 -4.90 -32.75 -25.42
CA LEU A 929 -5.85 -32.85 -26.54
C LEU A 929 -5.84 -34.22 -27.20
N LYS A 930 -4.70 -34.95 -27.19
CA LYS A 930 -4.63 -36.31 -27.77
C LYS A 930 -4.73 -37.41 -26.73
N LYS A 931 -4.10 -37.20 -25.56
CA LYS A 931 -4.05 -38.22 -24.49
C LYS A 931 -5.12 -38.03 -23.43
N GLY A 932 -5.87 -36.92 -23.45
CA GLY A 932 -6.94 -36.61 -22.50
C GLY A 932 -6.49 -36.33 -21.07
N LEU A 933 -5.21 -35.96 -20.88
CA LEU A 933 -4.68 -35.67 -19.55
C LEU A 933 -5.22 -34.35 -19.00
N ALA A 934 -5.43 -34.27 -17.69
CA ALA A 934 -5.70 -33.00 -17.01
C ALA A 934 -4.47 -32.07 -17.15
N PRO A 935 -4.65 -30.73 -17.08
CA PRO A 935 -3.56 -29.79 -17.34
C PRO A 935 -2.31 -29.99 -16.48
N ALA A 936 -2.45 -30.29 -15.18
CA ALA A 936 -1.30 -30.55 -14.30
C ALA A 936 -0.55 -31.83 -14.70
N ALA A 937 -1.28 -32.89 -15.02
CA ALA A 937 -0.71 -34.15 -15.50
C ALA A 937 -0.05 -33.98 -16.89
N ALA A 938 -0.64 -33.18 -17.76
CA ALA A 938 -0.09 -32.89 -19.08
C ALA A 938 1.20 -32.07 -18.99
N LEU A 939 1.25 -31.05 -18.10
CA LEU A 939 2.50 -30.28 -17.88
C LEU A 939 3.59 -31.18 -17.28
N ARG A 940 3.25 -32.00 -16.30
CA ARG A 940 4.17 -33.00 -15.73
C ARG A 940 4.75 -33.91 -16.82
N ALA A 941 3.89 -34.47 -17.68
CA ALA A 941 4.34 -35.36 -18.76
C ALA A 941 5.28 -34.65 -19.75
N ALA A 942 4.96 -33.40 -20.12
CA ALA A 942 5.81 -32.58 -20.99
C ALA A 942 7.16 -32.26 -20.31
N GLN A 943 7.17 -31.90 -19.03
CA GLN A 943 8.40 -31.61 -18.28
C GLN A 943 9.30 -32.85 -18.16
N ILE A 944 8.71 -34.05 -17.93
CA ILE A 944 9.48 -35.31 -17.89
C ILE A 944 10.07 -35.61 -19.26
N GLU A 945 9.32 -35.44 -20.32
CA GLU A 945 9.80 -35.64 -21.69
C GLU A 945 10.97 -34.71 -22.03
N MET A 946 10.88 -33.45 -21.64
CA MET A 946 11.98 -32.49 -21.82
C MET A 946 13.21 -32.86 -20.97
N TRP A 947 13.02 -33.22 -19.71
CA TRP A 947 14.09 -33.63 -18.80
C TRP A 947 14.87 -34.85 -19.35
N GLN A 948 14.18 -35.75 -20.03
CA GLN A 948 14.79 -36.96 -20.62
C GLN A 948 15.55 -36.71 -21.94
N LYS A 949 15.34 -35.56 -22.59
CA LYS A 949 16.05 -35.14 -23.80
C LYS A 949 17.39 -34.52 -23.42
N GLN A 950 18.51 -35.02 -23.91
CA GLN A 950 19.84 -34.51 -23.60
C GLN A 950 19.99 -32.99 -23.87
N GLU A 951 19.32 -32.48 -24.91
CA GLU A 951 19.31 -31.06 -25.29
C GLU A 951 18.64 -30.19 -24.24
N TRP A 952 17.57 -30.66 -23.61
CA TRP A 952 16.73 -29.91 -22.68
C TRP A 952 16.83 -30.42 -21.23
N GLU A 953 17.81 -31.24 -20.87
CA GLU A 953 17.95 -31.90 -19.55
C GLU A 953 17.99 -30.90 -18.38
N ALA A 954 18.58 -29.71 -18.61
CA ALA A 954 18.73 -28.71 -17.54
C ALA A 954 17.38 -28.12 -17.10
N PRO A 955 17.14 -27.98 -15.78
CA PRO A 955 15.87 -27.42 -15.26
C PRO A 955 15.50 -26.04 -15.80
N PHE A 956 16.47 -25.26 -16.27
CA PHE A 956 16.25 -23.98 -16.93
C PHE A 956 15.24 -24.07 -18.07
N TYR A 957 15.26 -25.15 -18.86
CA TYR A 957 14.45 -25.30 -20.06
C TYR A 957 13.01 -25.79 -19.80
N TRP A 958 12.77 -26.51 -18.71
CA TRP A 958 11.46 -27.17 -18.49
C TRP A 958 10.80 -26.84 -17.16
N ALA A 959 11.58 -26.49 -16.11
CA ALA A 959 11.01 -26.28 -14.78
C ALA A 959 10.43 -24.88 -14.57
N GLY A 960 10.58 -24.00 -15.57
CA GLY A 960 10.10 -22.62 -15.51
C GLY A 960 8.58 -22.50 -15.48
N PHE A 961 7.84 -23.45 -16.01
CA PHE A 961 6.38 -23.39 -16.08
C PHE A 961 5.70 -24.12 -14.93
N THR A 962 4.61 -23.51 -14.43
CA THR A 962 3.82 -24.05 -13.34
C THR A 962 2.32 -23.83 -13.58
N VAL A 963 1.50 -24.77 -13.09
CA VAL A 963 0.03 -24.64 -13.07
C VAL A 963 -0.38 -23.97 -11.75
N GLN A 964 -1.27 -22.98 -11.85
CA GLN A 964 -1.92 -22.35 -10.72
C GLN A 964 -3.44 -22.44 -10.84
N GLY A 965 -4.14 -22.74 -9.75
CA GLY A 965 -5.60 -22.81 -9.68
C GLY A 965 -6.17 -24.22 -9.64
N GLU A 966 -7.35 -24.46 -10.23
CA GLU A 966 -8.06 -25.72 -10.17
C GLU A 966 -7.33 -26.81 -10.99
N TRP A 967 -7.17 -28.00 -10.45
CA TRP A 967 -6.41 -29.09 -11.09
C TRP A 967 -7.27 -30.18 -11.71
N ARG A 968 -8.56 -30.30 -11.29
CA ARG A 968 -9.52 -31.31 -11.77
C ARG A 968 -9.97 -31.06 -13.18
#